data_9b19b929c82626b0d8dbebe07c21a632
#
_entry.id   9b19b929c82626b0d8dbebe07c21a632
#
_cell.length_a   1.000
_cell.length_b   1.000
_cell.length_c   1.000
_cell.angle_alpha   90.00
_cell.angle_beta   90.00
_cell.angle_gamma   90.00
#
_symmetry.space_group_name_H-M   'P 1'
#
loop_
_entity.id
_entity.type
_entity.pdbx_description
1 polymer ?
#
loop_
_entity_poly.entity_id
_entity_poly.type
_entity_poly.pdbx_seq_one_letter_code
_entity_poly.pdbx_strand_id
1 'polypeptide(L)'
;MFRPSFEWLRVLFLLGGMFLSSTVVAHSDEPVRREVLALYHSDLEPSVDSTLVHLNAELPLNHLGYIVRYHDLKRGLPGGKELANAVAVLSMFPEDLPDHETYFEWLGEITRTNDLRIIMLNNLGGPVTTHDAELLGSVFRRIGLELTPKIIDNTLTSQVVARDTMIGFEREPDPVPERHLLVRRYGNSARVALEYESRDGGELSRSVAVATGPGGGYAAPGFFIYYDSELDQKRWIIDPFEFFASALGTGLFPIPDTTTVSGRRLFFSHVDGDGWKSLTRIERYRDKPTLSADVMLRELVEPYPDIPVTIGPVASDMDPSIHHGKDAARVASELFALPQVEIGSHTYTHPFVWEYFETYDRSDELALIRNHAFNGSTSIFSRFGSLISGARALPDNLLEEADEALPRFDAREPFSLKKEVGDALGITEALAPAGKHVELYQWSGDAEPFEAAIEAVRRSGLRNLNGGETRFDATRPSVSHISPISRQVGAQRQIYALNDNEYTYTDLWRGRFNGFTQLIETFRRTENPRRLRGANLYYHAYSAERSVSLDAVRSILDWAREEPVAPIRASDYAAIADGFFSTNIRKIGDLQWSVSDRDGLQTVRFDNAEGVRVDLAASAGVLGETRHGGSLYVALDSKIDTAIVELRRDHATNVPPTLDMAMLEQARWRISGLERKGCRLSFLTEGFGVGDFVWRAPSGHYRINASRDGKELLATQVANSANGELHFRLTFDAIEPARIDIACDTGEQS
;
A
#
# COMPACT_ATOMS: atom_id res chain seq x y z
N MET A 1 -86.18 24.28 31.07
CA MET A 1 -86.64 23.43 32.16
C MET A 1 -85.46 22.67 32.74
N PHE A 2 -85.26 22.95 34.03
CA PHE A 2 -84.47 22.16 34.99
C PHE A 2 -83.01 21.70 34.77
N ARG A 3 -82.13 22.34 35.49
CA ARG A 3 -80.93 21.86 36.20
C ARG A 3 -81.38 20.87 37.31
N PRO A 4 -80.51 20.01 37.90
CA PRO A 4 -79.43 20.43 38.80
C PRO A 4 -78.18 19.51 38.63
N SER A 5 -76.91 19.98 38.80
CA SER A 5 -76.00 20.07 39.98
C SER A 5 -75.88 18.77 40.81
N PHE A 6 -74.62 18.23 40.90
CA PHE A 6 -74.01 17.91 42.20
C PHE A 6 -72.49 17.68 42.06
N GLU A 7 -71.73 18.39 42.89
CA GLU A 7 -70.33 18.18 43.23
C GLU A 7 -70.13 16.87 43.98
N TRP A 8 -68.92 16.31 43.93
CA TRP A 8 -68.22 15.75 45.09
C TRP A 8 -66.73 15.44 44.80
N LEU A 9 -65.84 16.09 45.41
CA LEU A 9 -64.78 15.85 46.39
C LEU A 9 -63.38 15.45 45.80
N ARG A 10 -62.44 16.31 46.16
CA ARG A 10 -61.00 16.17 46.06
C ARG A 10 -60.51 15.00 46.92
N VAL A 11 -59.61 14.18 46.33
CA VAL A 11 -58.54 13.50 47.09
C VAL A 11 -57.22 13.68 46.37
N LEU A 12 -56.34 14.44 46.98
CA LEU A 12 -54.94 14.53 46.64
C LEU A 12 -54.26 13.14 46.92
N PHE A 13 -53.64 12.59 45.91
CA PHE A 13 -52.52 11.64 46.07
C PHE A 13 -51.30 12.20 45.39
N LEU A 14 -50.37 12.72 46.17
CA LEU A 14 -48.98 12.99 45.84
C LEU A 14 -48.26 11.63 45.70
N LEU A 15 -48.06 11.15 44.48
CA LEU A 15 -47.08 10.13 44.13
C LEU A 15 -45.99 10.84 43.35
N GLY A 16 -44.89 11.06 44.05
CA GLY A 16 -43.63 11.52 43.44
C GLY A 16 -43.12 10.45 42.48
N GLY A 17 -43.41 10.64 41.18
CA GLY A 17 -42.74 9.91 40.14
C GLY A 17 -41.38 10.53 39.89
N MET A 18 -40.31 9.91 40.41
CA MET A 18 -38.94 10.13 39.93
C MET A 18 -38.92 9.75 38.44
N PHE A 19 -39.02 10.71 37.56
CA PHE A 19 -38.56 10.56 36.18
C PHE A 19 -37.02 10.44 36.23
N LEU A 20 -36.52 9.21 36.25
CA LEU A 20 -35.18 8.93 35.78
C LEU A 20 -35.15 9.32 34.31
N SER A 21 -34.70 10.52 34.02
CA SER A 21 -34.25 10.94 32.71
C SER A 21 -33.05 10.09 32.36
N SER A 22 -33.28 8.93 31.74
CA SER A 22 -32.24 8.25 30.97
C SER A 22 -31.88 9.21 29.84
N THR A 23 -30.79 9.95 30.02
CA THR A 23 -30.10 10.60 28.90
C THR A 23 -29.74 9.49 27.92
N VAL A 24 -30.56 9.30 26.90
CA VAL A 24 -30.15 8.59 25.69
C VAL A 24 -29.02 9.43 25.13
N VAL A 25 -27.80 9.04 25.42
CA VAL A 25 -26.64 9.54 24.68
C VAL A 25 -26.90 9.14 23.24
N ALA A 26 -27.26 10.10 22.42
CA ALA A 26 -27.35 9.89 20.98
C ALA A 26 -25.96 9.43 20.55
N HIS A 27 -25.81 8.16 20.24
CA HIS A 27 -24.58 7.63 19.64
C HIS A 27 -24.45 8.36 18.28
N SER A 28 -23.41 9.14 18.12
CA SER A 28 -23.10 9.76 16.83
C SER A 28 -22.65 8.64 15.89
N ASP A 29 -23.52 8.25 14.99
CA ASP A 29 -23.18 7.32 13.91
C ASP A 29 -22.63 8.12 12.72
N GLU A 30 -21.37 8.53 12.81
CA GLU A 30 -20.74 9.44 11.86
C GLU A 30 -19.69 8.70 11.00
N PRO A 31 -19.78 8.81 9.66
CA PRO A 31 -18.74 8.26 8.79
C PRO A 31 -17.42 8.98 9.00
N VAL A 32 -16.34 8.24 9.13
CA VAL A 32 -14.96 8.78 9.12
C VAL A 32 -14.57 9.08 7.68
N ARG A 33 -14.53 10.35 7.32
CA ARG A 33 -14.10 10.79 5.99
C ARG A 33 -12.58 10.64 5.87
N ARG A 34 -12.13 10.01 4.78
CA ARG A 34 -10.72 9.67 4.56
C ARG A 34 -10.19 10.14 3.19
N GLU A 35 -10.94 10.91 2.42
CA GLU A 35 -10.52 11.34 1.08
C GLU A 35 -9.81 12.69 1.14
N VAL A 36 -8.63 12.77 0.52
CA VAL A 36 -7.88 14.01 0.23
C VAL A 36 -7.93 14.22 -1.27
N LEU A 37 -8.44 15.37 -1.70
CA LEU A 37 -8.51 15.75 -3.11
C LEU A 37 -7.19 16.40 -3.54
N ALA A 38 -6.38 15.68 -4.30
CA ALA A 38 -5.12 16.16 -4.85
C ALA A 38 -5.38 16.81 -6.23
N LEU A 39 -4.89 18.04 -6.38
CA LEU A 39 -5.01 18.77 -7.62
C LEU A 39 -3.70 18.70 -8.41
N TYR A 40 -3.80 18.46 -9.71
CA TYR A 40 -2.70 18.50 -10.65
C TYR A 40 -3.16 19.09 -11.99
N HIS A 41 -2.24 19.36 -12.90
CA HIS A 41 -2.57 19.84 -14.24
C HIS A 41 -1.81 19.00 -15.26
N SER A 42 -2.51 18.30 -16.15
CA SER A 42 -1.91 17.32 -17.05
C SER A 42 -0.99 17.91 -18.13
N ASP A 43 -0.96 19.23 -18.34
CA ASP A 43 0.09 19.87 -19.16
C ASP A 43 1.43 20.03 -18.43
N LEU A 44 1.45 19.96 -17.09
CA LEU A 44 2.63 20.08 -16.25
C LEU A 44 3.09 18.72 -15.72
N GLU A 45 2.14 17.86 -15.41
CA GLU A 45 2.32 16.52 -14.86
C GLU A 45 1.43 15.56 -15.67
N PRO A 46 1.95 14.89 -16.70
CA PRO A 46 1.13 14.20 -17.72
C PRO A 46 0.23 13.10 -17.19
N SER A 47 0.64 12.43 -16.11
CA SER A 47 -0.07 11.29 -15.51
C SER A 47 -0.10 11.40 -13.99
N VAL A 48 -0.97 10.64 -13.32
CA VAL A 48 -1.08 10.62 -11.85
C VAL A 48 0.24 10.23 -11.19
N ASP A 49 0.89 9.20 -11.70
CA ASP A 49 2.17 8.68 -11.17
C ASP A 49 3.34 9.64 -11.35
N SER A 50 3.27 10.56 -12.32
CA SER A 50 4.28 11.62 -12.48
C SER A 50 4.07 12.81 -11.54
N THR A 51 2.92 12.90 -10.84
CA THR A 51 2.64 14.05 -9.98
C THR A 51 3.54 14.09 -8.73
N LEU A 52 3.90 15.31 -8.32
CA LEU A 52 4.64 15.49 -7.07
C LEU A 52 3.89 14.94 -5.85
N VAL A 53 2.55 14.95 -5.88
CA VAL A 53 1.71 14.37 -4.83
C VAL A 53 1.91 12.86 -4.77
N HIS A 54 1.82 12.15 -5.90
CA HIS A 54 2.01 10.70 -5.95
C HIS A 54 3.42 10.29 -5.49
N LEU A 55 4.42 10.97 -6.02
CA LEU A 55 5.83 10.66 -5.77
C LEU A 55 6.29 10.98 -4.35
N ASN A 56 5.61 11.87 -3.62
CA ASN A 56 6.11 12.32 -2.32
C ASN A 56 5.06 12.27 -1.20
N ALA A 57 3.81 12.68 -1.45
CA ALA A 57 2.80 12.90 -0.40
C ALA A 57 1.84 11.70 -0.21
N GLU A 58 1.57 10.91 -1.24
CA GLU A 58 0.55 9.86 -1.16
C GLU A 58 0.92 8.74 -0.19
N LEU A 59 2.20 8.31 -0.12
CA LEU A 59 2.63 7.34 0.87
C LEU A 59 2.38 7.80 2.32
N PRO A 60 2.84 8.99 2.76
CA PRO A 60 2.53 9.50 4.09
C PRO A 60 1.02 9.60 4.37
N LEU A 61 0.23 10.04 3.39
CA LEU A 61 -1.23 10.12 3.50
C LEU A 61 -1.87 8.74 3.63
N ASN A 62 -1.46 7.76 2.82
CA ASN A 62 -1.93 6.37 2.95
C ASN A 62 -1.55 5.78 4.31
N HIS A 63 -0.33 6.02 4.79
CA HIS A 63 0.07 5.60 6.12
C HIS A 63 -0.82 6.20 7.21
N LEU A 64 -1.22 7.45 7.09
CA LEU A 64 -2.17 8.10 8.00
C LEU A 64 -3.63 7.68 7.80
N GLY A 65 -3.92 6.78 6.86
CA GLY A 65 -5.26 6.24 6.59
C GLY A 65 -6.06 7.02 5.56
N TYR A 66 -5.47 8.00 4.90
CA TYR A 66 -6.16 8.81 3.89
C TYR A 66 -6.01 8.24 2.49
N ILE A 67 -7.09 8.38 1.70
CA ILE A 67 -7.16 7.99 0.28
C ILE A 67 -6.97 9.26 -0.54
N VAL A 68 -5.96 9.26 -1.41
CA VAL A 68 -5.76 10.38 -2.34
C VAL A 68 -6.63 10.17 -3.59
N ARG A 69 -7.44 11.20 -3.92
CA ARG A 69 -8.23 11.29 -5.15
C ARG A 69 -7.64 12.39 -6.01
N TYR A 70 -7.32 12.07 -7.25
CA TYR A 70 -6.72 13.02 -8.18
C TYR A 70 -7.76 13.71 -9.03
N HIS A 71 -7.58 15.02 -9.22
CA HIS A 71 -8.40 15.84 -10.11
C HIS A 71 -7.50 16.68 -11.03
N ASP A 72 -7.67 16.49 -12.33
CA ASP A 72 -6.94 17.23 -13.36
C ASP A 72 -7.62 18.58 -13.64
N LEU A 73 -6.95 19.68 -13.28
CA LEU A 73 -7.42 21.05 -13.47
C LEU A 73 -7.60 21.42 -14.94
N LYS A 74 -6.94 20.74 -15.87
CA LYS A 74 -7.17 20.90 -17.31
C LYS A 74 -8.61 20.55 -17.70
N ARG A 75 -9.28 19.68 -16.95
CA ARG A 75 -10.69 19.31 -17.13
C ARG A 75 -11.66 20.30 -16.47
N GLY A 76 -11.15 21.35 -15.84
CA GLY A 76 -11.88 22.34 -15.05
C GLY A 76 -11.70 22.19 -13.55
N LEU A 77 -12.29 23.09 -12.79
CA LEU A 77 -12.20 23.08 -11.32
C LEU A 77 -13.13 22.04 -10.69
N PRO A 78 -12.74 21.41 -9.57
CA PRO A 78 -13.58 20.40 -8.92
C PRO A 78 -14.90 21.00 -8.42
N GLY A 79 -15.98 20.26 -8.65
CA GLY A 79 -17.32 20.65 -8.25
C GLY A 79 -17.72 20.15 -6.86
N GLY A 80 -18.90 20.60 -6.40
CA GLY A 80 -19.42 20.26 -5.07
C GLY A 80 -19.51 18.76 -4.78
N LYS A 81 -19.73 17.90 -5.79
CA LYS A 81 -19.80 16.45 -5.61
C LYS A 81 -18.43 15.85 -5.26
N GLU A 82 -17.36 16.35 -5.87
CA GLU A 82 -15.98 15.90 -5.61
C GLU A 82 -15.49 16.38 -4.26
N LEU A 83 -15.89 17.57 -3.85
CA LEU A 83 -15.55 18.16 -2.55
C LEU A 83 -16.33 17.55 -1.38
N ALA A 84 -17.50 16.94 -1.62
CA ALA A 84 -18.42 16.53 -0.56
C ALA A 84 -17.83 15.51 0.41
N ASN A 85 -16.99 14.58 -0.08
CA ASN A 85 -16.36 13.54 0.71
C ASN A 85 -14.93 13.88 1.16
N ALA A 86 -14.34 14.93 0.58
CA ALA A 86 -12.97 15.35 0.90
C ALA A 86 -12.89 15.95 2.31
N VAL A 87 -11.80 15.66 3.01
CA VAL A 87 -11.41 16.31 4.26
C VAL A 87 -10.47 17.48 3.99
N ALA A 88 -9.75 17.43 2.88
CA ALA A 88 -8.83 18.48 2.45
C ALA A 88 -8.67 18.50 0.92
N VAL A 89 -8.25 19.68 0.45
CA VAL A 89 -7.67 19.86 -0.89
C VAL A 89 -6.15 19.98 -0.72
N LEU A 90 -5.41 19.26 -1.53
CA LEU A 90 -3.95 19.25 -1.55
C LEU A 90 -3.44 19.72 -2.91
N SER A 91 -2.55 20.69 -2.94
CA SER A 91 -1.81 21.10 -4.13
C SER A 91 -0.31 21.05 -3.89
N MET A 92 0.42 20.63 -4.94
CA MET A 92 1.87 20.46 -4.90
C MET A 92 2.45 20.66 -6.31
N PHE A 93 2.14 21.83 -6.92
CA PHE A 93 2.47 22.08 -8.32
C PHE A 93 3.98 22.25 -8.53
N PRO A 94 4.55 21.70 -9.62
CA PRO A 94 5.95 21.90 -9.97
C PRO A 94 6.21 23.32 -10.47
N GLU A 95 5.25 23.91 -11.20
CA GLU A 95 5.35 25.21 -11.87
C GLU A 95 4.02 25.98 -11.75
N ASP A 96 3.97 27.20 -12.32
CA ASP A 96 2.76 28.01 -12.36
C ASP A 96 1.70 27.41 -13.27
N LEU A 97 0.45 27.43 -12.84
CA LEU A 97 -0.70 26.98 -13.62
C LEU A 97 -0.98 27.95 -14.78
N PRO A 98 -1.46 27.46 -15.94
CA PRO A 98 -1.85 28.32 -17.05
C PRO A 98 -2.94 29.36 -16.71
N ASP A 99 -3.86 29.02 -15.80
CA ASP A 99 -4.96 29.87 -15.34
C ASP A 99 -5.00 29.94 -13.81
N HIS A 100 -3.93 30.49 -13.22
CA HIS A 100 -3.80 30.57 -11.77
C HIS A 100 -4.80 31.52 -11.10
N GLU A 101 -5.24 32.61 -11.77
CA GLU A 101 -6.19 33.56 -11.21
C GLU A 101 -7.53 32.90 -10.94
N THR A 102 -8.07 32.14 -11.91
CA THR A 102 -9.32 31.37 -11.75
C THR A 102 -9.18 30.31 -10.63
N TYR A 103 -8.02 29.69 -10.52
CA TYR A 103 -7.75 28.74 -9.43
C TYR A 103 -7.72 29.44 -8.06
N PHE A 104 -7.10 30.62 -7.94
CA PHE A 104 -7.05 31.37 -6.67
C PHE A 104 -8.43 31.89 -6.25
N GLU A 105 -9.24 32.38 -7.21
CA GLU A 105 -10.65 32.76 -6.96
C GLU A 105 -11.45 31.58 -6.39
N TRP A 106 -11.33 30.42 -7.02
CA TRP A 106 -12.00 29.20 -6.58
C TRP A 106 -11.55 28.76 -5.18
N LEU A 107 -10.23 28.77 -4.87
CA LEU A 107 -9.73 28.45 -3.53
C LEU A 107 -10.32 29.40 -2.47
N GLY A 108 -10.34 30.69 -2.77
CA GLY A 108 -10.94 31.72 -1.90
C GLY A 108 -12.44 31.46 -1.67
N GLU A 109 -13.17 31.01 -2.70
CA GLU A 109 -14.60 30.71 -2.59
C GLU A 109 -14.88 29.46 -1.77
N ILE A 110 -14.22 28.33 -2.09
CA ILE A 110 -14.44 27.06 -1.36
C ILE A 110 -14.06 27.20 0.12
N THR A 111 -13.05 28.00 0.43
CA THR A 111 -12.63 28.26 1.80
C THR A 111 -13.69 29.01 2.61
N ARG A 112 -14.49 29.89 1.97
CA ARG A 112 -15.59 30.62 2.62
C ARG A 112 -16.86 29.80 2.78
N THR A 113 -17.09 28.83 1.88
CA THR A 113 -18.34 28.06 1.77
C THR A 113 -18.28 26.68 2.38
N ASN A 114 -17.07 26.12 2.57
CA ASN A 114 -16.85 24.77 3.06
C ASN A 114 -15.89 24.74 4.25
N ASP A 115 -15.99 23.71 5.09
CA ASP A 115 -15.05 23.44 6.18
C ASP A 115 -13.92 22.50 5.74
N LEU A 116 -13.47 22.64 4.49
CA LEU A 116 -12.34 21.89 3.94
C LEU A 116 -11.01 22.50 4.39
N ARG A 117 -10.05 21.66 4.70
CA ARG A 117 -8.68 22.08 4.92
C ARG A 117 -7.96 22.25 3.58
N ILE A 118 -7.08 23.25 3.48
CA ILE A 118 -6.28 23.50 2.29
C ILE A 118 -4.81 23.27 2.65
N ILE A 119 -4.16 22.39 1.91
CA ILE A 119 -2.75 22.06 2.10
C ILE A 119 -2.00 22.44 0.83
N MET A 120 -1.06 23.36 0.95
CA MET A 120 -0.27 23.88 -0.17
C MET A 120 1.22 23.62 0.10
N LEU A 121 1.81 22.83 -0.73
CA LEU A 121 3.25 22.51 -0.73
C LEU A 121 3.85 22.95 -2.06
N ASN A 122 5.10 23.41 -2.05
CA ASN A 122 5.82 23.85 -3.24
C ASN A 122 5.21 25.13 -3.84
N ASN A 123 4.93 25.13 -5.14
CA ASN A 123 4.36 26.28 -5.85
C ASN A 123 2.86 26.44 -5.48
N LEU A 124 2.43 27.67 -5.22
CA LEU A 124 1.02 27.97 -4.91
C LEU A 124 0.09 27.83 -6.13
N GLY A 125 0.65 27.69 -7.33
CA GLY A 125 -0.04 27.63 -8.60
C GLY A 125 0.15 28.87 -9.47
N GLY A 126 0.88 29.89 -8.98
CA GLY A 126 1.19 31.08 -9.76
C GLY A 126 1.89 32.17 -8.96
N PRO A 127 2.33 33.24 -9.63
CA PRO A 127 2.90 34.41 -8.97
C PRO A 127 1.86 35.09 -8.08
N VAL A 128 2.30 35.68 -6.98
CA VAL A 128 1.40 36.33 -6.02
C VAL A 128 1.50 37.85 -6.15
N THR A 129 0.52 38.47 -6.79
CA THR A 129 0.33 39.93 -6.83
C THR A 129 -0.41 40.39 -5.57
N THR A 130 -0.67 41.72 -5.44
CA THR A 130 -1.51 42.24 -4.37
C THR A 130 -2.93 41.70 -4.43
N HIS A 131 -3.48 41.55 -5.64
CA HIS A 131 -4.80 40.97 -5.86
C HIS A 131 -4.86 39.50 -5.46
N ASP A 132 -3.85 38.70 -5.87
CA ASP A 132 -3.79 37.29 -5.52
C ASP A 132 -3.64 37.06 -4.02
N ALA A 133 -2.87 37.92 -3.32
CA ALA A 133 -2.76 37.87 -1.87
C ALA A 133 -4.10 38.19 -1.17
N GLU A 134 -4.95 39.03 -1.77
CA GLU A 134 -6.32 39.25 -1.28
C GLU A 134 -7.22 38.04 -1.51
N LEU A 135 -7.17 37.41 -2.70
CA LEU A 135 -7.94 36.20 -3.03
C LEU A 135 -7.58 35.04 -2.09
N LEU A 136 -6.31 34.77 -1.90
CA LEU A 136 -5.78 33.71 -1.02
C LEU A 136 -5.83 34.09 0.47
N GLY A 137 -6.13 35.33 0.80
CA GLY A 137 -6.12 35.84 2.17
C GLY A 137 -7.04 35.07 3.14
N SER A 138 -8.18 34.57 2.67
CA SER A 138 -9.09 33.75 3.49
C SER A 138 -8.46 32.36 3.78
N VAL A 139 -7.78 31.76 2.81
CA VAL A 139 -7.09 30.47 2.93
C VAL A 139 -5.99 30.56 3.99
N PHE A 140 -5.08 31.52 3.84
CA PHE A 140 -3.95 31.71 4.75
C PHE A 140 -4.39 32.04 6.18
N ARG A 141 -5.41 32.93 6.35
CA ARG A 141 -5.94 33.26 7.69
C ARG A 141 -6.54 32.07 8.42
N ARG A 142 -7.15 31.12 7.72
CA ARG A 142 -7.65 29.86 8.33
C ARG A 142 -6.52 28.96 8.83
N ILE A 143 -5.36 28.98 8.16
CA ILE A 143 -4.14 28.31 8.65
C ILE A 143 -3.56 29.07 9.86
N GLY A 144 -3.83 30.37 10.00
CA GLY A 144 -3.25 31.27 10.99
C GLY A 144 -2.05 32.05 10.45
N LEU A 145 -2.07 32.32 9.14
CA LEU A 145 -1.02 33.01 8.40
C LEU A 145 -1.58 34.22 7.65
N GLU A 146 -0.72 35.13 7.26
CA GLU A 146 -0.99 36.25 6.37
C GLU A 146 -0.01 36.20 5.18
N LEU A 147 -0.57 36.00 4.00
CA LEU A 147 0.19 36.03 2.74
C LEU A 147 0.39 37.47 2.30
N THR A 148 1.59 37.83 1.87
CA THR A 148 1.87 39.15 1.26
C THR A 148 2.47 38.95 -0.14
N PRO A 149 2.35 39.93 -1.06
CA PRO A 149 2.95 39.86 -2.38
C PRO A 149 4.47 40.10 -2.38
N LYS A 150 5.04 40.42 -1.20
CA LYS A 150 6.48 40.69 -1.06
C LYS A 150 7.29 39.37 -1.10
N ILE A 151 8.38 39.38 -1.84
CA ILE A 151 9.36 38.28 -1.88
C ILE A 151 10.56 38.66 -1.02
N ILE A 152 11.04 37.75 -0.19
CA ILE A 152 12.34 37.82 0.45
C ILE A 152 13.36 37.30 -0.55
N ASP A 153 14.10 38.22 -1.17
CA ASP A 153 15.03 37.91 -2.25
C ASP A 153 16.47 37.84 -1.75
N ASN A 154 16.85 38.73 -0.82
CA ASN A 154 18.16 38.69 -0.16
C ASN A 154 18.12 37.81 1.08
N THR A 155 18.44 36.53 0.88
CA THR A 155 18.39 35.50 1.94
C THR A 155 19.72 35.31 2.68
N LEU A 156 20.80 35.97 2.25
CA LEU A 156 22.15 35.87 2.88
C LEU A 156 22.16 36.32 4.35
N THR A 157 21.23 37.19 4.75
CA THR A 157 21.10 37.69 6.12
C THR A 157 20.08 36.91 6.94
N SER A 158 19.49 35.86 6.36
CA SER A 158 18.41 35.08 6.99
C SER A 158 18.95 34.25 8.16
N GLN A 159 18.18 34.20 9.23
CA GLN A 159 18.45 33.37 10.40
C GLN A 159 17.17 32.66 10.83
N VAL A 160 17.27 31.40 11.22
CA VAL A 160 16.15 30.64 11.79
C VAL A 160 15.82 31.22 13.17
N VAL A 161 14.59 31.66 13.37
CA VAL A 161 14.08 32.21 14.63
C VAL A 161 13.03 31.34 15.31
N ALA A 162 12.40 30.43 14.56
CA ALA A 162 11.57 29.39 15.13
C ALA A 162 11.78 28.08 14.36
N ARG A 163 11.90 26.99 15.11
CA ARG A 163 12.06 25.64 14.58
C ARG A 163 11.32 24.63 15.46
N ASP A 164 10.48 23.81 14.84
CA ASP A 164 9.75 22.70 15.46
C ASP A 164 10.48 21.38 15.30
N THR A 165 10.10 20.36 16.06
CA THR A 165 10.67 19.00 16.00
C THR A 165 10.44 18.31 14.66
N MET A 166 9.41 18.67 13.90
CA MET A 166 9.19 18.12 12.56
C MET A 166 10.22 18.55 11.51
N ILE A 167 11.07 19.54 11.81
CA ILE A 167 12.10 20.04 10.88
C ILE A 167 13.43 19.29 11.08
N GLY A 168 14.03 18.85 9.98
CA GLY A 168 15.28 18.09 9.97
C GLY A 168 15.06 16.57 9.99
N PHE A 169 13.96 16.11 9.40
CA PHE A 169 13.57 14.69 9.39
C PHE A 169 14.62 13.78 8.72
N GLU A 170 14.94 14.02 7.46
CA GLU A 170 16.03 13.30 6.74
C GLU A 170 17.21 14.23 6.42
N ARG A 171 16.97 15.52 6.41
CA ARG A 171 17.96 16.55 6.14
C ARG A 171 17.63 17.85 6.87
N GLU A 172 18.66 18.51 7.37
CA GLU A 172 18.55 19.88 7.88
C GLU A 172 18.22 20.87 6.76
N PRO A 173 17.42 21.92 7.04
CA PRO A 173 17.22 23.01 6.08
C PRO A 173 18.55 23.71 5.78
N ASP A 174 18.68 24.24 4.58
CA ASP A 174 19.86 24.99 4.21
C ASP A 174 20.01 26.24 5.09
N PRO A 175 21.24 26.54 5.54
CA PRO A 175 21.47 27.70 6.40
C PRO A 175 21.17 29.03 5.69
N VAL A 176 21.28 29.09 4.38
CA VAL A 176 20.85 30.22 3.54
C VAL A 176 19.63 29.74 2.76
N PRO A 177 18.41 30.14 3.16
CA PRO A 177 17.21 29.66 2.50
C PRO A 177 17.07 30.22 1.08
N GLU A 178 16.32 29.53 0.24
CA GLU A 178 15.94 30.04 -1.08
C GLU A 178 15.04 31.28 -0.96
N ARG A 179 14.94 32.04 -2.07
CA ARG A 179 13.97 33.13 -2.16
C ARG A 179 12.55 32.61 -1.95
N HIS A 180 11.74 33.33 -1.19
CA HIS A 180 10.39 32.90 -0.86
C HIS A 180 9.47 34.08 -0.60
N LEU A 181 8.16 33.84 -0.65
CA LEU A 181 7.15 34.82 -0.29
C LEU A 181 7.23 35.19 1.20
N LEU A 182 7.03 36.47 1.52
CA LEU A 182 6.89 36.92 2.89
C LEU A 182 5.52 36.52 3.42
N VAL A 183 5.50 35.45 4.20
CA VAL A 183 4.31 34.96 4.91
C VAL A 183 4.48 35.26 6.39
N ARG A 184 3.50 35.93 7.01
CA ARG A 184 3.54 36.34 8.41
C ARG A 184 2.60 35.48 9.26
N ARG A 185 2.81 35.49 10.57
CA ARG A 185 1.84 34.92 11.52
C ARG A 185 0.59 35.80 11.54
N TYR A 186 -0.58 35.16 11.57
CA TYR A 186 -1.88 35.82 11.79
C TYR A 186 -2.54 35.23 13.03
N GLY A 187 -2.57 35.97 14.13
CA GLY A 187 -3.04 35.43 15.42
C GLY A 187 -2.09 34.37 15.99
N ASN A 188 -2.65 33.41 16.75
CA ASN A 188 -1.90 32.38 17.47
C ASN A 188 -2.36 30.95 17.14
N SER A 189 -3.14 30.76 16.08
CA SER A 189 -3.71 29.43 15.74
C SER A 189 -2.75 28.54 14.94
N ALA A 190 -1.76 29.12 14.23
CA ALA A 190 -0.77 28.36 13.49
C ALA A 190 0.28 27.73 14.41
N ARG A 191 0.57 26.44 14.18
CA ARG A 191 1.80 25.79 14.61
C ARG A 191 2.87 26.11 13.57
N VAL A 192 3.73 27.07 13.85
CA VAL A 192 4.81 27.49 12.97
C VAL A 192 5.99 26.54 13.17
N ALA A 193 6.29 25.74 12.13
CA ALA A 193 7.35 24.75 12.18
C ALA A 193 8.72 25.33 11.79
N LEU A 194 8.76 26.29 10.84
CA LEU A 194 10.00 26.95 10.42
C LEU A 194 9.73 28.42 10.12
N GLU A 195 10.48 29.31 10.75
CA GLU A 195 10.39 30.76 10.54
C GLU A 195 11.79 31.37 10.47
N TYR A 196 11.98 32.23 9.50
CA TYR A 196 13.21 32.98 9.30
C TYR A 196 13.03 34.46 9.63
N GLU A 197 14.08 35.07 10.14
CA GLU A 197 14.22 36.52 10.23
C GLU A 197 15.28 36.95 9.21
N SER A 198 14.94 37.86 8.32
CA SER A 198 15.80 38.35 7.24
C SER A 198 15.85 39.86 7.25
N ARG A 199 17.02 40.43 6.88
CA ARG A 199 17.16 41.86 6.69
C ARG A 199 17.24 42.17 5.20
N ASP A 200 16.12 42.64 4.65
CA ASP A 200 15.96 42.96 3.24
C ASP A 200 15.81 44.49 3.04
N GLY A 201 16.71 45.09 2.25
CA GLY A 201 16.70 46.56 2.07
C GLY A 201 16.90 47.35 3.35
N GLY A 202 17.44 46.76 4.43
CA GLY A 202 17.61 47.37 5.75
C GLY A 202 16.43 47.19 6.70
N GLU A 203 15.31 46.71 6.22
CA GLU A 203 14.11 46.36 7.00
C GLU A 203 14.24 44.92 7.53
N LEU A 204 13.92 44.72 8.82
CA LEU A 204 13.86 43.43 9.45
C LEU A 204 12.47 42.80 9.21
N SER A 205 12.42 41.66 8.59
CA SER A 205 11.18 40.92 8.29
C SER A 205 11.24 39.50 8.80
N ARG A 206 10.15 38.99 9.37
CA ARG A 206 9.97 37.58 9.74
C ARG A 206 9.06 36.90 8.76
N SER A 207 9.49 35.74 8.23
CA SER A 207 8.76 34.95 7.25
C SER A 207 8.61 33.50 7.69
N VAL A 208 7.38 33.03 7.70
CA VAL A 208 7.04 31.63 7.97
C VAL A 208 7.22 30.82 6.69
N ALA A 209 8.12 29.84 6.72
CA ALA A 209 8.39 28.93 5.61
C ALA A 209 7.55 27.65 5.69
N VAL A 210 7.28 27.15 6.91
CA VAL A 210 6.49 25.93 7.15
C VAL A 210 5.55 26.14 8.34
N ALA A 211 4.26 25.87 8.16
CA ALA A 211 3.29 25.89 9.25
C ALA A 211 2.08 25.01 8.96
N THR A 212 1.42 24.58 10.04
CA THR A 212 0.10 23.93 10.01
C THR A 212 -0.87 24.69 10.92
N GLY A 213 -2.16 24.50 10.69
CA GLY A 213 -3.19 25.14 11.51
C GLY A 213 -4.58 24.57 11.28
N PRO A 214 -5.63 25.13 11.91
CA PRO A 214 -6.99 24.58 11.78
C PRO A 214 -7.50 24.51 10.34
N GLY A 215 -7.05 25.41 9.47
CA GLY A 215 -7.43 25.46 8.06
C GLY A 215 -6.59 24.61 7.12
N GLY A 216 -5.56 23.91 7.58
CA GLY A 216 -4.67 23.10 6.73
C GLY A 216 -3.20 23.32 7.00
N GLY A 217 -2.39 23.36 5.93
CA GLY A 217 -0.93 23.48 6.02
C GLY A 217 -0.31 24.24 4.85
N TYR A 218 0.87 24.78 5.10
CA TYR A 218 1.68 25.50 4.10
C TYR A 218 3.15 25.15 4.27
N ALA A 219 3.82 24.85 3.15
CA ALA A 219 5.27 24.79 3.08
C ALA A 219 5.77 25.42 1.77
N ALA A 220 6.62 26.43 1.88
CA ALA A 220 7.18 27.12 0.74
C ALA A 220 8.12 26.21 -0.10
N PRO A 221 8.37 26.53 -1.39
CA PRO A 221 9.34 25.83 -2.22
C PRO A 221 10.73 25.76 -1.55
N GLY A 222 11.38 24.60 -1.62
CA GLY A 222 12.70 24.39 -1.03
C GLY A 222 12.74 24.13 0.50
N PHE A 223 11.56 24.21 1.21
CA PHE A 223 11.54 24.04 2.66
C PHE A 223 10.88 22.77 3.17
N PHE A 224 10.36 21.92 2.29
CA PHE A 224 9.71 20.66 2.67
C PHE A 224 10.50 19.43 2.21
N ILE A 225 11.09 19.47 1.01
CA ILE A 225 11.92 18.43 0.43
C ILE A 225 13.10 19.06 -0.31
N TYR A 226 14.24 18.43 -0.23
CA TYR A 226 15.44 18.78 -0.98
C TYR A 226 15.66 17.76 -2.09
N TYR A 227 15.98 18.23 -3.26
CA TYR A 227 16.36 17.42 -4.40
C TYR A 227 17.81 17.67 -4.79
N ASP A 228 18.63 16.63 -4.70
CA ASP A 228 20.01 16.62 -5.16
C ASP A 228 20.04 16.10 -6.60
N SER A 229 20.15 17.01 -7.56
CA SER A 229 20.14 16.66 -8.99
C SER A 229 21.42 15.94 -9.47
N GLU A 230 22.54 16.03 -8.72
CA GLU A 230 23.78 15.33 -9.08
C GLU A 230 23.72 13.85 -8.68
N LEU A 231 23.05 13.56 -7.55
CA LEU A 231 22.91 12.21 -7.01
C LEU A 231 21.55 11.57 -7.33
N ASP A 232 20.63 12.31 -7.95
CA ASP A 232 19.23 11.93 -8.12
C ASP A 232 18.60 11.43 -6.79
N GLN A 233 18.76 12.23 -5.75
CA GLN A 233 18.30 11.89 -4.41
C GLN A 233 17.37 12.96 -3.86
N LYS A 234 16.28 12.51 -3.27
CA LYS A 234 15.33 13.33 -2.51
C LYS A 234 15.58 13.13 -1.02
N ARG A 235 15.33 14.16 -0.23
CA ARG A 235 15.40 14.15 1.24
C ARG A 235 14.31 15.05 1.80
N TRP A 236 13.49 14.52 2.68
CA TRP A 236 12.52 15.33 3.38
C TRP A 236 13.20 16.21 4.44
N ILE A 237 12.92 17.50 4.39
CA ILE A 237 13.31 18.47 5.43
C ILE A 237 12.31 18.42 6.57
N ILE A 238 11.01 18.31 6.27
CA ILE A 238 9.95 18.14 7.25
C ILE A 238 9.63 16.64 7.45
N ASP A 239 9.19 16.23 8.64
CA ASP A 239 8.54 14.93 8.82
C ASP A 239 7.17 14.97 8.13
N PRO A 240 6.99 14.28 6.97
CA PRO A 240 5.75 14.35 6.22
C PRO A 240 4.57 13.73 6.99
N PHE A 241 4.82 12.73 7.82
CA PHE A 241 3.77 12.09 8.63
C PHE A 241 3.24 13.06 9.68
N GLU A 242 4.13 13.74 10.41
CA GLU A 242 3.75 14.72 11.41
C GLU A 242 3.10 15.96 10.77
N PHE A 243 3.64 16.43 9.65
CA PHE A 243 3.08 17.56 8.91
C PHE A 243 1.66 17.30 8.44
N PHE A 244 1.43 16.20 7.71
CA PHE A 244 0.09 15.87 7.20
C PHE A 244 -0.89 15.54 8.34
N ALA A 245 -0.47 14.82 9.39
CA ALA A 245 -1.31 14.58 10.55
C ALA A 245 -1.77 15.89 11.23
N SER A 246 -0.86 16.85 11.37
CA SER A 246 -1.15 18.17 11.94
C SER A 246 -2.04 19.00 11.00
N ALA A 247 -1.70 19.09 9.71
CA ALA A 247 -2.46 19.84 8.71
C ALA A 247 -3.90 19.31 8.52
N LEU A 248 -4.08 17.99 8.59
CA LEU A 248 -5.38 17.33 8.51
C LEU A 248 -6.12 17.32 9.86
N GLY A 249 -5.45 17.67 10.96
CA GLY A 249 -6.01 17.55 12.30
C GLY A 249 -6.42 16.13 12.63
N THR A 250 -5.56 15.16 12.25
CA THR A 250 -5.84 13.74 12.40
C THR A 250 -6.00 13.38 13.87
N GLY A 251 -7.20 12.92 14.23
CA GLY A 251 -7.51 12.40 15.56
C GLY A 251 -7.28 10.89 15.64
N LEU A 252 -7.61 10.30 16.79
CA LEU A 252 -7.61 8.86 16.97
C LEU A 252 -8.76 8.23 16.19
N PHE A 253 -8.46 7.36 15.23
CA PHE A 253 -9.42 6.53 14.50
C PHE A 253 -8.75 5.26 13.98
N PRO A 254 -9.50 4.18 13.66
CA PRO A 254 -8.92 2.96 13.12
C PRO A 254 -8.45 3.18 11.68
N ILE A 255 -7.15 3.12 11.46
CA ILE A 255 -6.50 3.21 10.14
C ILE A 255 -6.50 1.81 9.53
N PRO A 256 -7.08 1.57 8.33
CA PRO A 256 -6.92 0.32 7.61
C PRO A 256 -5.44 0.01 7.37
N ASP A 257 -4.96 -1.14 7.85
CA ASP A 257 -3.54 -1.47 7.81
C ASP A 257 -3.25 -2.56 6.77
N THR A 258 -2.37 -2.24 5.81
CA THR A 258 -1.97 -3.15 4.72
C THR A 258 -0.64 -3.87 5.00
N THR A 259 -0.13 -3.77 6.21
CA THR A 259 1.22 -4.27 6.55
C THR A 259 1.23 -5.48 7.48
N THR A 260 0.08 -5.78 8.10
CA THR A 260 0.01 -6.71 9.24
C THR A 260 -1.14 -7.71 9.09
N VAL A 261 -0.84 -8.97 9.35
CA VAL A 261 -1.82 -10.07 9.44
C VAL A 261 -1.59 -10.80 10.76
N SER A 262 -2.67 -11.04 11.51
CA SER A 262 -2.62 -11.75 12.80
C SER A 262 -1.52 -11.22 13.75
N GLY A 263 -1.30 -9.89 13.79
CA GLY A 263 -0.31 -9.24 14.64
C GLY A 263 1.14 -9.27 14.13
N ARG A 264 1.45 -10.01 13.07
CA ARG A 264 2.77 -10.07 12.44
C ARG A 264 2.84 -9.24 11.16
N ARG A 265 4.03 -8.74 10.85
CA ARG A 265 4.30 -8.16 9.53
C ARG A 265 4.02 -9.20 8.46
N LEU A 266 3.25 -8.84 7.41
CA LEU A 266 3.03 -9.75 6.30
C LEU A 266 4.27 -9.89 5.41
N PHE A 267 4.43 -11.07 4.83
CA PHE A 267 5.43 -11.39 3.81
C PHE A 267 4.77 -12.15 2.67
N PHE A 268 5.12 -11.81 1.43
CA PHE A 268 4.78 -12.63 0.27
C PHE A 268 5.91 -12.64 -0.75
N SER A 269 5.89 -13.65 -1.62
CA SER A 269 6.82 -13.76 -2.74
C SER A 269 6.03 -13.90 -4.03
N HIS A 270 6.51 -13.25 -5.10
CA HIS A 270 5.97 -13.47 -6.43
C HIS A 270 7.06 -13.42 -7.50
N VAL A 271 6.80 -14.09 -8.63
CA VAL A 271 7.74 -14.28 -9.72
C VAL A 271 7.06 -13.92 -11.04
N ASP A 272 7.71 -13.05 -11.79
CA ASP A 272 7.38 -12.81 -13.18
C ASP A 272 8.15 -13.77 -14.09
N GLY A 273 7.51 -14.15 -15.20
CA GLY A 273 8.00 -15.21 -16.08
C GLY A 273 9.19 -14.86 -16.96
N ASP A 274 9.71 -13.63 -16.86
CA ASP A 274 10.85 -13.20 -17.67
C ASP A 274 12.06 -14.09 -17.48
N GLY A 275 12.65 -14.50 -18.61
CA GLY A 275 13.77 -15.45 -18.62
C GLY A 275 13.38 -16.89 -18.35
N TRP A 276 12.08 -17.25 -18.40
CA TRP A 276 11.62 -18.63 -18.20
C TRP A 276 12.33 -19.64 -19.06
N LYS A 277 12.49 -19.33 -20.36
CA LYS A 277 13.18 -20.16 -21.36
C LYS A 277 14.69 -19.92 -21.42
N SER A 278 15.23 -18.97 -20.69
CA SER A 278 16.67 -18.71 -20.64
C SER A 278 17.43 -19.93 -20.16
N LEU A 279 18.60 -20.18 -20.72
CA LEU A 279 19.47 -21.26 -20.29
C LEU A 279 20.34 -20.80 -19.11
N THR A 280 20.32 -21.58 -18.05
CA THR A 280 21.18 -21.29 -16.90
C THR A 280 22.66 -21.42 -17.25
N ARG A 281 23.48 -20.55 -16.64
CA ARG A 281 24.95 -20.52 -16.76
C ARG A 281 25.65 -21.13 -15.54
N ILE A 282 24.87 -21.73 -14.64
CA ILE A 282 25.38 -22.34 -13.41
C ILE A 282 26.14 -23.62 -13.75
N GLU A 283 27.38 -23.73 -13.28
CA GLU A 283 28.33 -24.80 -13.63
C GLU A 283 27.76 -26.21 -13.48
N ARG A 284 27.04 -26.51 -12.38
CA ARG A 284 26.47 -27.85 -12.11
C ARG A 284 25.35 -28.26 -13.09
N TYR A 285 24.87 -27.37 -13.94
CA TYR A 285 23.85 -27.62 -14.96
C TYR A 285 24.43 -27.61 -16.39
N ARG A 286 25.77 -27.53 -16.55
CA ARG A 286 26.45 -27.39 -17.84
C ARG A 286 26.30 -28.57 -18.79
N ASP A 287 26.13 -29.76 -18.25
CA ASP A 287 26.11 -30.98 -19.05
C ASP A 287 24.86 -31.13 -19.93
N LYS A 288 23.79 -30.37 -19.62
CA LYS A 288 22.53 -30.34 -20.37
C LYS A 288 22.00 -28.92 -20.44
N PRO A 289 21.46 -28.50 -21.60
CA PRO A 289 20.67 -27.27 -21.64
C PRO A 289 19.55 -27.33 -20.60
N THR A 290 19.61 -26.48 -19.57
CA THR A 290 18.65 -26.46 -18.48
C THR A 290 18.01 -25.06 -18.44
N LEU A 291 16.68 -25.02 -18.44
CA LEU A 291 15.95 -23.75 -18.37
C LEU A 291 16.15 -23.09 -17.00
N SER A 292 16.18 -21.77 -16.99
CA SER A 292 16.21 -20.99 -15.76
C SER A 292 15.04 -21.36 -14.84
N ALA A 293 13.84 -21.56 -15.41
CA ALA A 293 12.67 -22.02 -14.69
C ALA A 293 12.84 -23.40 -14.03
N ASP A 294 13.56 -24.36 -14.67
CA ASP A 294 13.88 -25.65 -14.04
C ASP A 294 14.80 -25.49 -12.82
N VAL A 295 15.75 -24.54 -12.88
CA VAL A 295 16.63 -24.24 -11.76
C VAL A 295 15.86 -23.56 -10.65
N MET A 296 14.99 -22.60 -10.99
CA MET A 296 14.11 -21.91 -10.04
C MET A 296 13.23 -22.93 -9.29
N LEU A 297 12.59 -23.86 -10.00
CA LEU A 297 11.79 -24.93 -9.39
C LEU A 297 12.60 -25.66 -8.32
N ARG A 298 13.79 -26.18 -8.67
CA ARG A 298 14.60 -27.06 -7.81
C ARG A 298 15.33 -26.34 -6.68
N GLU A 299 15.68 -25.09 -6.88
CA GLU A 299 16.61 -24.39 -6.00
C GLU A 299 15.96 -23.25 -5.18
N LEU A 300 14.82 -22.74 -5.64
CA LEU A 300 14.12 -21.60 -5.00
C LEU A 300 12.70 -21.94 -4.54
N VAL A 301 12.01 -22.91 -5.16
CA VAL A 301 10.62 -23.22 -4.83
C VAL A 301 10.48 -24.51 -4.01
N GLU A 302 11.00 -25.65 -4.51
CA GLU A 302 10.93 -26.93 -3.79
C GLU A 302 11.59 -26.91 -2.40
N PRO A 303 12.75 -26.25 -2.17
CA PRO A 303 13.38 -26.21 -0.85
C PRO A 303 12.66 -25.32 0.17
N TYR A 304 11.66 -24.53 -0.26
CA TYR A 304 10.95 -23.55 0.56
C TYR A 304 9.43 -23.81 0.62
N PRO A 305 8.97 -25.02 1.02
CA PRO A 305 7.54 -25.35 1.07
C PRO A 305 6.77 -24.54 2.13
N ASP A 306 7.47 -23.88 3.02
CA ASP A 306 6.96 -23.02 4.11
C ASP A 306 6.84 -21.53 3.72
N ILE A 307 7.21 -21.18 2.49
CA ILE A 307 7.08 -19.85 1.91
C ILE A 307 6.17 -19.92 0.68
N PRO A 308 4.99 -19.29 0.68
CA PRO A 308 4.16 -19.23 -0.51
C PRO A 308 4.79 -18.36 -1.59
N VAL A 309 4.59 -18.74 -2.84
CA VAL A 309 5.07 -17.99 -3.99
C VAL A 309 3.99 -17.96 -5.08
N THR A 310 3.69 -16.78 -5.60
CA THR A 310 2.79 -16.59 -6.75
C THR A 310 3.65 -16.53 -8.01
N ILE A 311 3.36 -17.37 -9.00
CA ILE A 311 4.18 -17.49 -10.20
C ILE A 311 3.32 -17.20 -11.43
N GLY A 312 3.66 -16.12 -12.15
CA GLY A 312 3.02 -15.69 -13.40
C GLY A 312 3.93 -15.92 -14.60
N PRO A 313 3.79 -16.99 -15.36
CA PRO A 313 4.53 -17.15 -16.59
C PRO A 313 3.99 -16.24 -17.70
N VAL A 314 4.86 -15.85 -18.64
CA VAL A 314 4.44 -15.21 -19.91
C VAL A 314 3.74 -16.29 -20.76
N ALA A 315 2.48 -16.09 -21.10
CA ALA A 315 1.67 -17.15 -21.71
C ALA A 315 2.16 -17.58 -23.10
N SER A 316 2.76 -16.69 -23.87
CA SER A 316 3.38 -17.07 -25.16
C SER A 316 4.54 -18.04 -25.00
N ASP A 317 5.25 -18.02 -23.87
CA ASP A 317 6.33 -18.97 -23.59
C ASP A 317 5.83 -20.39 -23.36
N MET A 318 4.58 -20.53 -22.93
CA MET A 318 3.92 -21.79 -22.65
C MET A 318 3.19 -22.37 -23.88
N ASP A 319 3.06 -21.60 -24.95
CA ASP A 319 2.31 -22.01 -26.15
C ASP A 319 3.05 -23.17 -26.86
N PRO A 320 2.44 -24.37 -26.96
CA PRO A 320 3.08 -25.55 -27.57
C PRO A 320 3.31 -25.39 -29.07
N SER A 321 2.70 -24.39 -29.71
CA SER A 321 2.93 -24.07 -31.13
C SER A 321 4.24 -23.33 -31.37
N ILE A 322 4.84 -22.79 -30.29
CA ILE A 322 6.11 -22.05 -30.33
C ILE A 322 7.28 -22.98 -30.00
N HIS A 323 8.44 -22.70 -30.57
CA HIS A 323 9.66 -23.51 -30.31
C HIS A 323 10.03 -23.46 -28.82
N HIS A 324 10.27 -24.63 -28.21
CA HIS A 324 10.51 -24.86 -26.78
C HIS A 324 9.32 -24.64 -25.83
N GLY A 325 8.12 -24.31 -26.31
CA GLY A 325 6.95 -24.12 -25.46
C GLY A 325 6.57 -25.36 -24.63
N LYS A 326 6.83 -26.58 -25.13
CA LYS A 326 6.53 -27.82 -24.42
C LYS A 326 7.38 -28.02 -23.15
N ASP A 327 8.65 -27.67 -23.19
CA ASP A 327 9.53 -27.78 -22.01
C ASP A 327 9.19 -26.70 -20.98
N ALA A 328 8.88 -25.49 -21.43
CA ALA A 328 8.41 -24.39 -20.59
C ALA A 328 7.08 -24.75 -19.89
N ALA A 329 6.10 -25.26 -20.64
CA ALA A 329 4.80 -25.69 -20.11
C ALA A 329 4.92 -26.87 -19.11
N ARG A 330 5.85 -27.80 -19.33
CA ARG A 330 6.14 -28.88 -18.37
C ARG A 330 6.59 -28.31 -17.02
N VAL A 331 7.56 -27.40 -17.02
CA VAL A 331 8.05 -26.77 -15.79
C VAL A 331 6.94 -26.00 -15.07
N ALA A 332 6.09 -25.27 -15.82
CA ALA A 332 4.95 -24.56 -15.25
C ALA A 332 3.98 -25.54 -14.56
N SER A 333 3.63 -26.66 -15.22
CA SER A 333 2.77 -27.69 -14.62
C SER A 333 3.37 -28.31 -13.36
N GLU A 334 4.69 -28.57 -13.33
CA GLU A 334 5.41 -29.08 -12.15
C GLU A 334 5.38 -28.06 -11.00
N LEU A 335 5.64 -26.76 -11.28
CA LEU A 335 5.53 -25.68 -10.29
C LEU A 335 4.12 -25.54 -9.74
N PHE A 336 3.11 -25.50 -10.61
CA PHE A 336 1.71 -25.33 -10.23
C PHE A 336 1.16 -26.50 -9.39
N ALA A 337 1.77 -27.68 -9.50
CA ALA A 337 1.42 -28.84 -8.67
C ALA A 337 1.89 -28.70 -7.21
N LEU A 338 2.86 -27.83 -6.90
CA LEU A 338 3.38 -27.64 -5.55
C LEU A 338 2.35 -26.91 -4.67
N PRO A 339 2.08 -27.37 -3.45
CA PRO A 339 1.03 -26.81 -2.60
C PRO A 339 1.22 -25.33 -2.26
N GLN A 340 2.47 -24.87 -2.07
CA GLN A 340 2.83 -23.50 -1.73
C GLN A 340 2.80 -22.54 -2.93
N VAL A 341 2.64 -23.04 -4.16
CA VAL A 341 2.60 -22.21 -5.35
C VAL A 341 1.18 -21.76 -5.63
N GLU A 342 0.99 -20.46 -5.73
CA GLU A 342 -0.20 -19.80 -6.29
C GLU A 342 0.04 -19.50 -7.76
N ILE A 343 -0.99 -19.66 -8.59
CA ILE A 343 -0.88 -19.43 -10.03
C ILE A 343 -1.22 -17.98 -10.34
N GLY A 344 -0.27 -17.26 -10.93
CA GLY A 344 -0.43 -15.95 -11.53
C GLY A 344 -0.44 -16.02 -13.06
N SER A 345 -0.70 -14.88 -13.71
CA SER A 345 -0.56 -14.71 -15.16
C SER A 345 0.22 -13.43 -15.43
N HIS A 346 1.23 -13.50 -16.31
CA HIS A 346 2.09 -12.38 -16.64
C HIS A 346 1.97 -12.03 -18.13
N THR A 347 0.76 -11.65 -18.57
CA THR A 347 0.42 -11.28 -19.94
C THR A 347 0.57 -12.42 -20.98
N TYR A 348 0.27 -12.13 -22.26
CA TYR A 348 0.53 -13.05 -23.35
C TYR A 348 1.77 -12.65 -24.15
N THR A 349 1.84 -11.41 -24.65
CA THR A 349 2.93 -10.94 -25.52
C THR A 349 4.01 -10.15 -24.80
N HIS A 350 3.91 -10.00 -23.49
CA HIS A 350 4.80 -9.21 -22.64
C HIS A 350 4.96 -7.76 -23.13
N PRO A 351 3.92 -6.91 -23.02
CA PRO A 351 4.05 -5.48 -23.26
C PRO A 351 5.16 -4.87 -22.40
N PHE A 352 6.10 -4.12 -23.04
CA PHE A 352 7.14 -3.35 -22.34
C PHE A 352 6.69 -1.95 -22.00
N VAL A 353 5.81 -1.35 -22.85
CA VAL A 353 5.27 0.00 -22.70
C VAL A 353 3.77 -0.04 -22.88
N TRP A 354 3.02 -0.05 -21.79
CA TRP A 354 1.56 -0.21 -21.81
C TRP A 354 0.83 0.97 -22.42
N GLU A 355 1.28 2.20 -22.18
CA GLU A 355 0.68 3.42 -22.72
C GLU A 355 0.62 3.38 -24.25
N TYR A 356 1.62 2.79 -24.91
CA TYR A 356 1.65 2.63 -26.36
C TYR A 356 0.41 1.90 -26.90
N PHE A 357 -0.18 1.00 -26.14
CA PHE A 357 -1.29 0.15 -26.55
C PHE A 357 -2.67 0.76 -26.24
N GLU A 358 -2.74 1.89 -25.56
CA GLU A 358 -4.02 2.59 -25.35
C GLU A 358 -4.61 3.09 -26.66
N THR A 359 -3.77 3.58 -27.57
CA THR A 359 -4.15 4.07 -28.90
C THR A 359 -3.47 3.27 -30.02
N TYR A 360 -3.49 1.94 -29.89
CA TYR A 360 -2.71 1.02 -30.71
C TYR A 360 -3.03 1.08 -32.21
N ASP A 361 -2.00 1.22 -33.05
CA ASP A 361 -2.02 1.03 -34.48
C ASP A 361 -0.96 0.01 -34.93
N ARG A 362 -1.38 -1.05 -35.60
CA ARG A 362 -0.51 -2.11 -36.11
C ARG A 362 0.55 -1.62 -37.09
N SER A 363 0.23 -0.64 -37.92
CA SER A 363 1.16 -0.09 -38.93
C SER A 363 2.31 0.65 -38.28
N ASP A 364 2.04 1.36 -37.17
CA ASP A 364 3.04 2.10 -36.42
C ASP A 364 3.97 1.12 -35.66
N GLU A 365 3.43 0.07 -35.05
CA GLU A 365 4.22 -0.98 -34.43
C GLU A 365 5.17 -1.65 -35.43
N LEU A 366 4.66 -2.03 -36.61
CA LEU A 366 5.49 -2.62 -37.66
C LEU A 366 6.54 -1.65 -38.20
N ALA A 367 6.26 -0.36 -38.23
CA ALA A 367 7.22 0.67 -38.59
C ALA A 367 8.34 0.80 -37.58
N LEU A 368 8.02 0.76 -36.25
CA LEU A 368 9.01 0.76 -35.19
C LEU A 368 9.92 -0.46 -35.27
N ILE A 369 9.36 -1.67 -35.43
CA ILE A 369 10.13 -2.91 -35.57
C ILE A 369 11.09 -2.83 -36.77
N ARG A 370 10.62 -2.34 -37.93
CA ARG A 370 11.47 -2.15 -39.12
C ARG A 370 12.60 -1.18 -38.83
N ASN A 371 12.30 -0.02 -38.25
CA ASN A 371 13.29 1.01 -37.96
C ASN A 371 14.34 0.51 -36.94
N HIS A 372 13.93 -0.24 -35.93
CA HIS A 372 14.84 -0.85 -34.96
C HIS A 372 15.75 -1.85 -35.63
N ALA A 373 15.22 -2.77 -36.44
CA ALA A 373 15.98 -3.74 -37.20
C ALA A 373 17.00 -3.11 -38.16
N PHE A 374 16.71 -1.95 -38.73
CA PHE A 374 17.63 -1.22 -39.63
C PHE A 374 18.72 -0.46 -38.86
N ASN A 375 18.43 0.11 -37.67
CA ASN A 375 19.36 0.93 -36.93
C ASN A 375 20.25 0.12 -35.97
N GLY A 376 19.79 -1.05 -35.51
CA GLY A 376 20.48 -1.89 -34.51
C GLY A 376 21.51 -2.87 -35.07
N SER A 377 21.59 -3.08 -36.38
CA SER A 377 22.46 -4.13 -36.97
C SER A 377 23.35 -3.60 -38.10
N THR A 378 24.57 -3.21 -37.75
CA THR A 378 25.63 -2.90 -38.75
C THR A 378 26.29 -4.16 -39.35
N SER A 379 25.97 -5.37 -38.97
CA SER A 379 26.69 -6.57 -39.43
C SER A 379 25.88 -7.64 -40.19
N ILE A 380 24.59 -7.75 -40.00
CA ILE A 380 23.78 -8.79 -40.68
C ILE A 380 22.89 -8.26 -41.78
N PHE A 381 22.38 -7.03 -41.67
CA PHE A 381 21.41 -6.47 -42.59
C PHE A 381 21.97 -5.77 -43.84
N SER A 382 23.27 -5.48 -43.90
CA SER A 382 23.88 -4.99 -45.17
C SER A 382 23.76 -6.03 -46.30
N ARG A 383 23.45 -7.30 -46.01
CA ARG A 383 23.20 -8.35 -47.00
C ARG A 383 21.72 -8.47 -47.45
N PHE A 384 20.78 -7.88 -46.72
CA PHE A 384 19.35 -7.96 -47.01
C PHE A 384 18.72 -6.63 -47.50
N GLY A 385 19.46 -5.53 -47.48
CA GLY A 385 18.97 -4.18 -47.83
C GLY A 385 18.43 -4.01 -49.25
N SER A 386 18.66 -4.98 -50.14
CA SER A 386 18.12 -4.97 -51.50
C SER A 386 16.78 -5.72 -51.68
N LEU A 387 16.27 -6.35 -50.62
CA LEU A 387 15.04 -7.18 -50.67
C LEU A 387 13.79 -6.52 -50.09
N ILE A 388 13.88 -5.35 -49.47
CA ILE A 388 12.76 -4.76 -48.70
C ILE A 388 12.21 -3.48 -49.33
N SER A 389 12.17 -3.39 -50.62
CA SER A 389 11.46 -2.31 -51.34
C SER A 389 10.06 -2.70 -51.87
N GLY A 390 9.40 -3.65 -51.25
CA GLY A 390 8.02 -4.02 -51.55
C GLY A 390 7.38 -4.63 -50.31
N ALA A 391 6.08 -4.43 -50.16
CA ALA A 391 5.25 -4.87 -49.02
C ALA A 391 5.38 -6.38 -48.73
N ARG A 392 6.50 -6.81 -48.16
CA ARG A 392 6.71 -8.18 -47.67
C ARG A 392 6.52 -8.19 -46.16
N ALA A 393 5.86 -9.23 -45.67
CA ALA A 393 5.76 -9.54 -44.23
C ALA A 393 7.16 -9.55 -43.59
N LEU A 394 7.28 -9.03 -42.39
CA LEU A 394 8.51 -9.13 -41.61
C LEU A 394 8.79 -10.61 -41.31
N PRO A 395 10.05 -11.06 -41.31
CA PRO A 395 10.39 -12.41 -40.88
C PRO A 395 9.97 -12.66 -39.44
N ASP A 396 9.47 -13.87 -39.14
CA ASP A 396 8.96 -14.22 -37.81
C ASP A 396 10.00 -14.03 -36.71
N ASN A 397 11.28 -14.27 -36.96
CA ASN A 397 12.34 -14.04 -36.00
C ASN A 397 12.56 -12.57 -35.58
N LEU A 398 12.09 -11.61 -36.34
CA LEU A 398 12.09 -10.18 -35.96
C LEU A 398 10.84 -9.80 -35.16
N LEU A 399 9.85 -10.66 -35.12
CA LEU A 399 8.59 -10.48 -34.41
C LEU A 399 8.57 -11.27 -33.08
N GLU A 400 9.46 -12.25 -32.93
CA GLU A 400 9.50 -13.18 -31.78
C GLU A 400 10.51 -12.79 -30.69
N GLU A 401 11.52 -11.98 -30.99
CA GLU A 401 12.58 -11.61 -30.04
C GLU A 401 12.79 -10.10 -30.11
N ALA A 402 11.80 -9.34 -29.63
CA ALA A 402 11.91 -7.90 -29.55
C ALA A 402 12.85 -7.51 -28.38
N ASP A 403 13.73 -6.56 -28.65
CA ASP A 403 14.51 -5.83 -27.67
C ASP A 403 13.56 -4.96 -26.80
N GLU A 404 13.92 -4.66 -25.55
CA GLU A 404 13.19 -3.73 -24.66
C GLU A 404 12.96 -2.34 -25.27
N ALA A 405 13.67 -2.01 -26.35
CA ALA A 405 13.42 -0.80 -27.14
C ALA A 405 12.14 -0.86 -28.00
N LEU A 406 11.45 -2.01 -28.05
CA LEU A 406 10.19 -2.19 -28.78
C LEU A 406 9.01 -2.26 -27.80
N PRO A 407 7.77 -2.01 -28.25
CA PRO A 407 6.62 -1.91 -27.35
C PRO A 407 6.25 -3.20 -26.61
N ARG A 408 6.60 -4.38 -27.15
CA ARG A 408 6.36 -5.70 -26.53
C ARG A 408 7.29 -6.79 -27.09
N PHE A 409 7.41 -7.90 -26.34
CA PHE A 409 8.29 -9.00 -26.71
C PHE A 409 7.80 -9.78 -27.95
N ASP A 410 6.54 -10.20 -27.99
CA ASP A 410 5.97 -10.97 -29.11
C ASP A 410 5.01 -10.13 -29.94
N ALA A 411 5.45 -9.73 -31.13
CA ALA A 411 4.69 -8.91 -32.06
C ALA A 411 4.19 -9.66 -33.32
N ARG A 412 4.13 -11.00 -33.30
CA ARG A 412 3.66 -11.79 -34.44
C ARG A 412 2.23 -11.48 -34.85
N GLU A 413 1.35 -11.25 -33.89
CA GLU A 413 -0.04 -10.87 -34.11
C GLU A 413 -0.31 -9.44 -33.62
N PRO A 414 -1.38 -8.78 -34.13
CA PRO A 414 -1.81 -7.50 -33.60
C PRO A 414 -2.10 -7.58 -32.09
N PHE A 415 -1.79 -6.53 -31.34
CA PHE A 415 -2.14 -6.42 -29.93
C PHE A 415 -3.66 -6.43 -29.72
N SER A 416 -4.12 -7.10 -28.69
CA SER A 416 -5.49 -6.98 -28.20
C SER A 416 -5.58 -7.36 -26.71
N LEU A 417 -6.36 -6.63 -25.96
CA LEU A 417 -6.62 -6.94 -24.54
C LEU A 417 -7.27 -8.32 -24.35
N LYS A 418 -8.05 -8.80 -25.34
CA LYS A 418 -8.59 -10.16 -25.30
C LYS A 418 -7.46 -11.19 -25.24
N LYS A 419 -6.40 -10.97 -26.00
CA LYS A 419 -5.26 -11.90 -26.06
C LYS A 419 -4.40 -11.76 -24.83
N GLU A 420 -4.04 -10.52 -24.45
CA GLU A 420 -3.19 -10.26 -23.28
C GLU A 420 -3.78 -10.75 -21.97
N VAL A 421 -5.11 -10.65 -21.81
CA VAL A 421 -5.80 -11.10 -20.58
C VAL A 421 -6.48 -12.45 -20.82
N GLY A 422 -7.43 -12.54 -21.76
CA GLY A 422 -8.28 -13.72 -21.89
C GLY A 422 -7.55 -14.97 -22.37
N ASP A 423 -6.78 -14.85 -23.47
CA ASP A 423 -6.05 -16.02 -24.02
C ASP A 423 -4.87 -16.39 -23.09
N ALA A 424 -4.20 -15.39 -22.47
CA ALA A 424 -3.15 -15.64 -21.48
C ALA A 424 -3.68 -16.46 -20.29
N LEU A 425 -4.84 -16.07 -19.74
CA LEU A 425 -5.49 -16.81 -18.67
C LEU A 425 -5.86 -18.23 -19.11
N GLY A 426 -6.42 -18.38 -20.31
CA GLY A 426 -6.80 -19.72 -20.83
C GLY A 426 -5.61 -20.68 -20.98
N ILE A 427 -4.46 -20.19 -21.43
CA ILE A 427 -3.24 -21.01 -21.55
C ILE A 427 -2.69 -21.37 -20.17
N THR A 428 -2.60 -20.39 -19.26
CA THR A 428 -2.07 -20.63 -17.91
C THR A 428 -2.98 -21.57 -17.12
N GLU A 429 -4.30 -21.39 -17.21
CA GLU A 429 -5.30 -22.25 -16.55
C GLU A 429 -5.25 -23.70 -17.06
N ALA A 430 -4.94 -23.91 -18.34
CA ALA A 430 -4.81 -25.24 -18.92
C ALA A 430 -3.61 -26.05 -18.35
N LEU A 431 -2.65 -25.40 -17.70
CA LEU A 431 -1.50 -26.00 -17.03
C LEU A 431 -1.75 -26.25 -15.53
N ALA A 432 -2.84 -25.70 -15.00
CA ALA A 432 -3.19 -25.82 -13.58
C ALA A 432 -3.64 -27.25 -13.24
N PRO A 433 -3.22 -27.81 -12.09
CA PRO A 433 -3.79 -29.06 -11.61
C PRO A 433 -5.23 -28.87 -11.15
N ALA A 434 -6.00 -29.96 -11.10
CA ALA A 434 -7.40 -29.94 -10.66
C ALA A 434 -7.54 -29.26 -9.28
N GLY A 435 -8.44 -28.27 -9.21
CA GLY A 435 -8.73 -27.52 -7.99
C GLY A 435 -7.85 -26.29 -7.75
N LYS A 436 -6.88 -25.99 -8.60
CA LYS A 436 -6.17 -24.71 -8.61
C LYS A 436 -6.57 -23.89 -9.82
N HIS A 437 -6.58 -22.59 -9.66
CA HIS A 437 -6.95 -21.60 -10.67
C HIS A 437 -5.94 -20.44 -10.68
N VAL A 438 -5.96 -19.64 -11.74
CA VAL A 438 -5.23 -18.37 -11.77
C VAL A 438 -5.91 -17.39 -10.81
N GLU A 439 -5.14 -16.84 -9.86
CA GLU A 439 -5.66 -15.97 -8.78
C GLU A 439 -5.21 -14.52 -8.90
N LEU A 440 -4.15 -14.23 -9.69
CA LEU A 440 -3.56 -12.91 -9.79
C LEU A 440 -3.07 -12.61 -11.21
N TYR A 441 -3.22 -11.35 -11.63
CA TYR A 441 -2.64 -10.83 -12.87
C TYR A 441 -1.48 -9.89 -12.54
N GLN A 442 -0.30 -10.17 -13.08
CA GLN A 442 0.94 -9.44 -12.87
C GLN A 442 1.26 -8.63 -14.12
N TRP A 443 1.37 -7.30 -14.00
CA TRP A 443 1.68 -6.41 -15.11
C TRP A 443 3.13 -6.59 -15.55
N SER A 444 3.37 -6.57 -16.86
CA SER A 444 4.69 -6.71 -17.48
C SER A 444 5.32 -5.35 -17.82
N GLY A 445 6.61 -5.35 -18.15
CA GLY A 445 7.35 -4.21 -18.65
C GLY A 445 7.41 -3.03 -17.68
N ASP A 446 6.99 -1.84 -18.13
CA ASP A 446 6.86 -0.63 -17.29
C ASP A 446 5.81 -0.79 -16.19
N ALA A 447 4.96 -1.80 -16.30
CA ALA A 447 3.84 -2.03 -15.40
C ALA A 447 2.96 -0.77 -15.20
N GLU A 448 2.71 -0.03 -16.27
CA GLU A 448 1.87 1.18 -16.27
C GLU A 448 0.59 1.00 -17.10
N PRO A 449 -0.29 0.02 -16.75
CA PRO A 449 -1.46 -0.28 -17.54
C PRO A 449 -2.43 0.92 -17.63
N PHE A 450 -3.08 1.06 -18.79
CA PHE A 450 -4.17 2.01 -18.98
C PHE A 450 -5.51 1.46 -18.45
N GLU A 451 -6.50 2.34 -18.32
CA GLU A 451 -7.76 2.04 -17.62
C GLU A 451 -8.48 0.79 -18.17
N ALA A 452 -8.60 0.67 -19.49
CA ALA A 452 -9.30 -0.47 -20.10
C ALA A 452 -8.57 -1.81 -19.89
N ALA A 453 -7.25 -1.80 -19.72
CA ALA A 453 -6.47 -3.01 -19.41
C ALA A 453 -6.78 -3.49 -17.98
N ILE A 454 -6.78 -2.60 -16.99
CA ILE A 454 -7.13 -2.93 -15.61
C ILE A 454 -8.58 -3.41 -15.53
N GLU A 455 -9.50 -2.74 -16.25
CA GLU A 455 -10.90 -3.14 -16.30
C GLU A 455 -11.07 -4.54 -16.91
N ALA A 456 -10.29 -4.90 -17.93
CA ALA A 456 -10.32 -6.24 -18.53
C ALA A 456 -9.92 -7.34 -17.51
N VAL A 457 -8.87 -7.10 -16.73
CA VAL A 457 -8.43 -8.00 -15.65
C VAL A 457 -9.52 -8.11 -14.57
N ARG A 458 -10.08 -6.99 -14.10
CA ARG A 458 -11.14 -6.98 -13.09
C ARG A 458 -12.41 -7.71 -13.55
N ARG A 459 -12.79 -7.58 -14.84
CA ARG A 459 -13.93 -8.33 -15.43
C ARG A 459 -13.68 -9.84 -15.48
N SER A 460 -12.43 -10.28 -15.52
CA SER A 460 -12.08 -11.70 -15.42
C SER A 460 -12.14 -12.24 -14.00
N GLY A 461 -12.51 -11.40 -13.01
CA GLY A 461 -12.60 -11.76 -11.60
C GLY A 461 -11.26 -11.72 -10.86
N LEU A 462 -10.19 -11.29 -11.50
CA LEU A 462 -8.86 -11.25 -10.92
C LEU A 462 -8.51 -9.88 -10.34
N ARG A 463 -7.61 -9.90 -9.37
CA ARG A 463 -6.85 -8.73 -8.92
C ARG A 463 -5.58 -8.57 -9.75
N ASN A 464 -5.02 -7.36 -9.70
CA ASN A 464 -3.79 -7.05 -10.40
C ASN A 464 -2.69 -6.63 -9.42
N LEU A 465 -1.44 -6.81 -9.83
CA LEU A 465 -0.26 -6.46 -9.06
C LEU A 465 0.85 -6.00 -10.01
N ASN A 466 1.87 -5.37 -9.50
CA ASN A 466 3.09 -4.83 -10.08
C ASN A 466 3.04 -3.32 -10.33
N GLY A 467 4.20 -2.76 -10.61
CA GLY A 467 4.47 -1.34 -10.60
C GLY A 467 4.80 -0.83 -9.20
N GLY A 468 5.10 0.43 -9.13
CA GLY A 468 5.57 1.12 -7.92
C GLY A 468 7.01 0.76 -7.58
N GLU A 469 7.87 1.76 -7.52
CA GLU A 469 9.29 1.57 -7.22
C GLU A 469 9.56 1.82 -5.73
N THR A 470 9.64 0.75 -4.94
CA THR A 470 9.98 0.85 -3.51
C THR A 470 11.37 0.30 -3.24
N ARG A 471 12.31 1.22 -2.99
CA ARG A 471 13.64 0.91 -2.52
C ARG A 471 14.07 1.89 -1.43
N PHE A 472 14.35 1.40 -0.22
CA PHE A 472 14.72 2.23 0.92
C PHE A 472 15.99 1.66 1.59
N ASP A 473 17.14 2.05 1.06
CA ASP A 473 18.47 1.61 1.53
C ASP A 473 19.47 2.79 1.54
N ALA A 474 20.76 2.50 1.66
CA ALA A 474 21.79 3.52 1.63
C ALA A 474 21.90 4.25 0.28
N THR A 475 21.45 3.63 -0.83
CA THR A 475 21.47 4.22 -2.17
C THR A 475 20.23 5.09 -2.42
N ARG A 476 19.08 4.70 -1.87
CA ARG A 476 17.80 5.41 -1.94
C ARG A 476 17.30 5.71 -0.52
N PRO A 477 17.88 6.66 0.19
CA PRO A 477 17.74 6.80 1.63
C PRO A 477 16.64 7.78 2.08
N SER A 478 15.54 7.88 1.34
CA SER A 478 14.40 8.72 1.68
C SER A 478 13.09 7.94 1.62
N VAL A 479 12.13 8.30 2.47
CA VAL A 479 10.75 7.76 2.41
C VAL A 479 10.04 8.12 1.11
N SER A 480 10.51 9.13 0.36
CA SER A 480 10.00 9.44 -0.99
C SER A 480 10.38 8.39 -2.05
N HIS A 481 11.23 7.43 -1.72
CA HIS A 481 11.52 6.26 -2.56
C HIS A 481 10.68 5.04 -2.18
N ILE A 482 9.62 5.23 -1.40
CA ILE A 482 8.63 4.21 -1.08
C ILE A 482 7.34 4.60 -1.79
N SER A 483 6.89 3.78 -2.72
CA SER A 483 5.67 4.03 -3.50
C SER A 483 4.43 4.05 -2.60
N PRO A 484 3.33 4.68 -2.99
CA PRO A 484 2.02 4.50 -2.34
C PRO A 484 1.48 3.07 -2.53
N ILE A 485 0.32 2.76 -1.96
CA ILE A 485 -0.30 1.42 -2.06
C ILE A 485 -0.68 1.09 -3.52
N SER A 486 -1.03 2.10 -4.30
CA SER A 486 -1.61 1.92 -5.62
C SER A 486 -1.52 3.18 -6.46
N ARG A 487 -1.82 3.06 -7.77
CA ARG A 487 -2.03 4.17 -8.69
C ARG A 487 -3.51 4.24 -9.10
N GLN A 488 -4.08 5.44 -9.09
CA GLN A 488 -5.39 5.69 -9.68
C GLN A 488 -5.25 5.83 -11.20
N VAL A 489 -6.00 5.05 -11.97
CA VAL A 489 -6.01 5.07 -13.44
C VAL A 489 -7.44 5.20 -13.92
N GLY A 490 -7.88 6.42 -14.20
CA GLY A 490 -9.28 6.72 -14.45
C GLY A 490 -10.17 6.32 -13.27
N ALA A 491 -11.18 5.49 -13.52
CA ALA A 491 -12.04 4.90 -12.49
C ALA A 491 -11.47 3.61 -11.87
N GLN A 492 -10.36 3.10 -12.41
CA GLN A 492 -9.71 1.87 -11.97
C GLN A 492 -8.56 2.14 -11.01
N ARG A 493 -7.99 1.04 -10.46
CA ARG A 493 -6.86 1.10 -9.55
C ARG A 493 -5.89 -0.04 -9.85
N GLN A 494 -4.64 0.33 -10.06
CA GLN A 494 -3.52 -0.59 -10.12
C GLN A 494 -2.95 -0.75 -8.70
N ILE A 495 -2.82 -1.98 -8.22
CA ILE A 495 -2.17 -2.27 -6.95
C ILE A 495 -0.66 -2.44 -7.18
N TYR A 496 0.14 -1.71 -6.42
CA TYR A 496 1.59 -1.77 -6.50
C TYR A 496 2.17 -2.94 -5.72
N ALA A 497 3.27 -3.50 -6.22
CA ALA A 497 4.14 -4.37 -5.45
C ALA A 497 4.70 -3.62 -4.22
N LEU A 498 5.00 -4.35 -3.13
CA LEU A 498 5.50 -3.69 -1.93
C LEU A 498 6.96 -3.25 -2.03
N ASN A 499 7.75 -3.95 -2.84
CA ASN A 499 9.18 -3.70 -3.00
C ASN A 499 9.59 -3.92 -4.45
N ASP A 500 10.67 -3.26 -4.87
CA ASP A 500 11.27 -3.46 -6.18
C ASP A 500 11.83 -4.87 -6.32
N ASN A 501 11.90 -5.30 -7.57
CA ASN A 501 12.57 -6.52 -7.98
C ASN A 501 14.10 -6.34 -8.05
N GLU A 502 14.80 -7.40 -8.42
CA GLU A 502 16.25 -7.44 -8.53
C GLU A 502 16.83 -6.47 -9.58
N TYR A 503 16.03 -6.02 -10.53
CA TYR A 503 16.45 -5.15 -11.63
C TYR A 503 17.08 -3.84 -11.11
N THR A 504 16.44 -3.22 -10.13
CA THR A 504 16.91 -1.95 -9.53
C THR A 504 18.14 -2.13 -8.64
N TYR A 505 18.41 -3.35 -8.17
CA TYR A 505 19.54 -3.64 -7.28
C TYR A 505 20.77 -4.17 -8.03
N THR A 506 20.60 -4.62 -9.27
CA THR A 506 21.66 -5.28 -10.06
C THR A 506 22.17 -4.42 -11.21
N ASP A 507 21.87 -3.12 -11.22
CA ASP A 507 22.21 -2.21 -12.30
C ASP A 507 21.67 -2.73 -13.65
N LEU A 508 20.37 -2.97 -13.70
CA LEU A 508 19.66 -3.47 -14.88
C LEU A 508 20.30 -4.77 -15.44
N TRP A 509 20.70 -5.68 -14.55
CA TRP A 509 21.40 -6.95 -14.90
C TRP A 509 22.73 -6.78 -15.62
N ARG A 510 23.33 -5.58 -15.61
CA ARG A 510 24.64 -5.34 -16.20
C ARG A 510 25.79 -5.66 -15.25
N GLY A 511 25.52 -5.66 -13.93
CA GLY A 511 26.52 -5.94 -12.90
C GLY A 511 25.87 -6.09 -11.52
N ARG A 512 26.69 -6.22 -10.48
CA ARG A 512 26.24 -6.29 -9.08
C ARG A 512 25.14 -7.35 -8.82
N PHE A 513 25.22 -8.53 -9.45
CA PHE A 513 24.22 -9.58 -9.33
C PHE A 513 23.91 -10.02 -7.89
N ASN A 514 24.80 -9.74 -6.93
CA ASN A 514 24.57 -9.92 -5.49
C ASN A 514 23.86 -8.72 -4.85
N GLY A 515 23.65 -7.62 -5.59
CA GLY A 515 23.06 -6.39 -5.06
C GLY A 515 21.65 -6.60 -4.51
N PHE A 516 20.92 -7.58 -5.02
CA PHE A 516 19.57 -7.89 -4.58
C PHE A 516 19.48 -8.26 -3.08
N THR A 517 20.56 -8.72 -2.45
CA THR A 517 20.59 -8.90 -0.99
C THR A 517 20.32 -7.63 -0.20
N GLN A 518 20.49 -6.44 -0.82
CA GLN A 518 20.16 -5.14 -0.21
C GLN A 518 18.67 -4.95 0.02
N LEU A 519 17.80 -5.73 -0.60
CA LEU A 519 16.36 -5.76 -0.31
C LEU A 519 16.09 -6.00 1.19
N ILE A 520 16.93 -6.77 1.88
CA ILE A 520 16.82 -6.99 3.33
C ILE A 520 16.98 -5.67 4.12
N GLU A 521 17.81 -4.73 3.63
CA GLU A 521 17.91 -3.40 4.25
C GLU A 521 16.63 -2.59 4.04
N THR A 522 16.03 -2.64 2.85
CA THR A 522 14.71 -2.05 2.59
C THR A 522 13.67 -2.63 3.56
N PHE A 523 13.66 -3.94 3.79
CA PHE A 523 12.77 -4.55 4.77
C PHE A 523 12.98 -3.99 6.18
N ARG A 524 14.21 -3.86 6.64
CA ARG A 524 14.52 -3.34 7.98
C ARG A 524 14.11 -1.87 8.15
N ARG A 525 14.37 -1.04 7.15
CA ARG A 525 14.05 0.40 7.18
C ARG A 525 12.55 0.67 7.05
N THR A 526 11.80 -0.17 6.33
CA THR A 526 10.35 -0.07 6.22
C THR A 526 9.61 -0.74 7.39
N GLU A 527 10.31 -1.42 8.30
CA GLU A 527 9.79 -1.93 9.58
C GLU A 527 10.02 -0.95 10.72
N ASN A 528 11.18 -0.31 10.79
CA ASN A 528 11.59 0.52 11.92
C ASN A 528 12.04 1.92 11.47
N PRO A 529 11.71 2.98 12.24
CA PRO A 529 10.92 3.00 13.48
C PRO A 529 9.42 2.84 13.28
N ARG A 530 8.92 2.96 12.06
CA ARG A 530 7.51 2.80 11.67
C ARG A 530 7.39 1.66 10.67
N ARG A 531 6.38 0.80 10.84
CA ARG A 531 6.02 -0.20 9.83
C ARG A 531 5.30 0.49 8.67
N LEU A 532 6.05 0.83 7.63
CA LEU A 532 5.54 1.54 6.44
C LEU A 532 5.02 0.56 5.38
N ARG A 533 5.61 -0.64 5.31
CA ARG A 533 5.31 -1.66 4.30
C ARG A 533 5.33 -3.06 4.89
N GLY A 534 4.59 -4.00 4.28
CA GLY A 534 4.89 -5.42 4.37
C GLY A 534 6.25 -5.74 3.76
N ALA A 535 6.62 -7.00 3.70
CA ALA A 535 7.83 -7.45 3.01
C ALA A 535 7.42 -8.27 1.77
N ASN A 536 8.03 -7.98 0.63
CA ASN A 536 7.74 -8.66 -0.63
C ASN A 536 9.04 -9.03 -1.35
N LEU A 537 9.21 -10.30 -1.61
CA LEU A 537 10.26 -10.79 -2.49
C LEU A 537 9.70 -10.92 -3.91
N TYR A 538 10.00 -9.93 -4.75
CA TYR A 538 9.63 -9.86 -6.15
C TYR A 538 10.85 -10.12 -7.02
N TYR A 539 10.83 -11.18 -7.84
CA TYR A 539 11.95 -11.54 -8.71
C TYR A 539 11.44 -12.23 -9.98
N HIS A 540 12.36 -12.40 -10.95
CA HIS A 540 12.08 -13.02 -12.23
C HIS A 540 12.75 -14.40 -12.37
N ALA A 541 12.27 -15.23 -13.29
CA ALA A 541 12.83 -16.57 -13.52
C ALA A 541 14.32 -16.52 -13.94
N TYR A 542 14.79 -15.45 -14.57
CA TYR A 542 16.20 -15.27 -14.92
C TYR A 542 17.15 -15.11 -13.71
N SER A 543 16.65 -14.87 -12.49
CA SER A 543 17.47 -14.90 -11.27
C SER A 543 18.14 -16.26 -11.07
N ALA A 544 17.61 -17.32 -11.66
CA ALA A 544 18.21 -18.67 -11.66
C ALA A 544 19.23 -18.91 -12.79
N GLU A 545 19.59 -17.89 -13.59
CA GLU A 545 20.64 -18.04 -14.60
C GLU A 545 22.05 -18.10 -14.04
N ARG A 546 22.31 -17.43 -12.90
CA ARG A 546 23.63 -17.28 -12.31
C ARG A 546 23.65 -17.69 -10.84
N SER A 547 24.73 -18.33 -10.40
CA SER A 547 24.87 -18.73 -9.00
C SER A 547 24.71 -17.57 -8.03
N VAL A 548 25.28 -16.40 -8.35
CA VAL A 548 25.29 -15.24 -7.47
C VAL A 548 23.90 -14.60 -7.30
N SER A 549 23.07 -14.54 -8.36
CA SER A 549 21.69 -14.08 -8.27
C SER A 549 20.80 -15.09 -7.56
N LEU A 550 20.99 -16.37 -7.85
CA LEU A 550 20.30 -17.47 -7.15
C LEU A 550 20.56 -17.43 -5.64
N ASP A 551 21.83 -17.25 -5.24
CA ASP A 551 22.21 -17.17 -3.82
C ASP A 551 21.69 -15.89 -3.15
N ALA A 552 21.54 -14.79 -3.90
CA ALA A 552 20.90 -13.58 -3.38
C ALA A 552 19.42 -13.80 -3.04
N VAL A 553 18.66 -14.45 -3.95
CA VAL A 553 17.25 -14.81 -3.69
C VAL A 553 17.13 -15.75 -2.50
N ARG A 554 18.01 -16.79 -2.41
CA ARG A 554 18.05 -17.70 -1.26
C ARG A 554 18.26 -16.95 0.06
N SER A 555 19.20 -16.01 0.09
CA SER A 555 19.48 -15.22 1.30
C SER A 555 18.25 -14.46 1.80
N ILE A 556 17.38 -14.00 0.88
CA ILE A 556 16.14 -13.31 1.23
C ILE A 556 15.08 -14.31 1.71
N LEU A 557 14.97 -15.48 1.08
CA LEU A 557 14.06 -16.54 1.52
C LEU A 557 14.45 -17.07 2.91
N ASP A 558 15.76 -17.24 3.19
CA ASP A 558 16.26 -17.63 4.50
C ASP A 558 15.96 -16.57 5.54
N TRP A 559 16.15 -15.28 5.22
CA TRP A 559 15.72 -14.18 6.06
C TRP A 559 14.23 -14.27 6.42
N ALA A 560 13.35 -14.53 5.44
CA ALA A 560 11.91 -14.65 5.67
C ALA A 560 11.52 -15.84 6.56
N ARG A 561 12.34 -16.90 6.63
CA ARG A 561 12.18 -18.02 7.56
C ARG A 561 12.55 -17.67 8.99
N GLU A 562 13.58 -16.85 9.16
CA GLU A 562 14.12 -16.47 10.49
C GLU A 562 13.32 -15.37 11.15
N GLU A 563 12.72 -14.48 10.38
CA GLU A 563 11.95 -13.33 10.90
C GLU A 563 10.51 -13.71 11.30
N PRO A 564 9.95 -13.02 12.32
CA PRO A 564 8.59 -13.28 12.78
C PRO A 564 7.52 -12.70 11.83
N VAL A 565 7.54 -13.09 10.55
CA VAL A 565 6.58 -12.66 9.55
C VAL A 565 5.38 -13.61 9.45
N ALA A 566 4.28 -13.13 8.86
CA ALA A 566 3.13 -13.92 8.43
C ALA A 566 3.19 -14.11 6.91
N PRO A 567 3.61 -15.27 6.40
CA PRO A 567 3.63 -15.55 4.96
C PRO A 567 2.22 -15.69 4.41
N ILE A 568 1.91 -14.95 3.34
CA ILE A 568 0.62 -14.95 2.64
C ILE A 568 0.85 -15.05 1.13
N ARG A 569 -0.18 -15.31 0.35
CA ARG A 569 -0.13 -15.28 -1.12
C ARG A 569 -0.13 -13.83 -1.62
N ALA A 570 0.36 -13.59 -2.84
CA ALA A 570 0.32 -12.25 -3.42
C ALA A 570 -1.13 -11.79 -3.71
N SER A 571 -2.03 -12.70 -4.08
CA SER A 571 -3.46 -12.39 -4.22
C SER A 571 -4.11 -11.96 -2.90
N ASP A 572 -3.69 -12.53 -1.77
CA ASP A 572 -4.13 -12.10 -0.43
C ASP A 572 -3.70 -10.65 -0.15
N TYR A 573 -2.44 -10.30 -0.51
CA TYR A 573 -1.98 -8.92 -0.38
C TYR A 573 -2.78 -7.98 -1.27
N ALA A 574 -3.04 -8.34 -2.53
CA ALA A 574 -3.84 -7.52 -3.43
C ALA A 574 -5.26 -7.29 -2.88
N ALA A 575 -5.86 -8.30 -2.23
CA ALA A 575 -7.14 -8.17 -1.54
C ALA A 575 -7.06 -7.25 -0.30
N ILE A 576 -5.97 -7.34 0.48
CA ILE A 576 -5.72 -6.44 1.63
C ILE A 576 -5.57 -4.99 1.14
N ALA A 577 -4.85 -4.78 0.03
CA ALA A 577 -4.66 -3.46 -0.56
C ALA A 577 -5.98 -2.87 -1.10
N ASP A 578 -6.80 -3.66 -1.81
CA ASP A 578 -8.16 -3.25 -2.22
C ASP A 578 -9.00 -2.89 -0.98
N GLY A 579 -8.88 -3.66 0.10
CA GLY A 579 -9.55 -3.41 1.38
C GLY A 579 -9.20 -2.06 2.01
N PHE A 580 -7.99 -1.54 1.82
CA PHE A 580 -7.65 -0.19 2.29
C PHE A 580 -8.60 0.88 1.69
N PHE A 581 -8.96 0.73 0.42
CA PHE A 581 -9.80 1.69 -0.30
C PHE A 581 -11.29 1.46 -0.08
N SER A 582 -11.72 0.21 0.12
CA SER A 582 -13.13 -0.16 0.30
C SER A 582 -13.61 -0.04 1.75
N THR A 583 -12.71 -0.16 2.74
CA THR A 583 -13.09 -0.18 4.17
C THR A 583 -13.87 1.05 4.56
N ASN A 584 -15.07 0.81 5.10
CA ASN A 584 -15.96 1.82 5.65
C ASN A 584 -15.81 1.86 7.18
N ILE A 585 -15.55 3.03 7.71
CA ILE A 585 -15.34 3.29 9.13
C ILE A 585 -16.38 4.29 9.60
N ARG A 586 -17.07 3.96 10.70
CA ARG A 586 -18.04 4.86 11.33
C ARG A 586 -17.72 5.00 12.82
N LYS A 587 -17.71 6.23 13.30
CA LYS A 587 -17.58 6.49 14.74
C LYS A 587 -18.97 6.33 15.38
N ILE A 588 -19.10 5.35 16.27
CA ILE A 588 -20.36 5.01 16.93
C ILE A 588 -20.36 5.28 18.44
N GLY A 589 -19.22 5.67 18.98
CA GLY A 589 -19.02 6.07 20.37
C GLY A 589 -17.76 6.91 20.54
N ASP A 590 -17.40 7.30 21.74
CA ASP A 590 -16.24 8.16 21.99
C ASP A 590 -14.93 7.48 21.58
N LEU A 591 -14.78 6.22 21.99
CA LEU A 591 -13.64 5.35 21.62
C LEU A 591 -14.14 4.07 20.92
N GLN A 592 -15.24 4.16 20.17
CA GLN A 592 -15.87 3.01 19.54
C GLN A 592 -16.15 3.28 18.06
N TRP A 593 -15.79 2.30 17.23
CA TRP A 593 -15.97 2.35 15.77
C TRP A 593 -16.53 1.04 15.23
N SER A 594 -17.35 1.15 14.18
CA SER A 594 -17.68 0.02 13.29
C SER A 594 -16.76 0.05 12.07
N VAL A 595 -16.31 -1.13 11.63
CA VAL A 595 -15.40 -1.33 10.50
C VAL A 595 -15.98 -2.41 9.60
N SER A 596 -16.40 -2.04 8.39
CA SER A 596 -17.05 -2.92 7.40
C SER A 596 -16.42 -2.79 6.02
N ASP A 597 -16.89 -3.56 5.04
CA ASP A 597 -16.48 -3.54 3.63
C ASP A 597 -14.96 -3.71 3.44
N ARG A 598 -14.37 -4.57 4.26
CA ARG A 598 -12.92 -4.68 4.45
C ARG A 598 -12.19 -5.47 3.34
N ASP A 599 -12.93 -6.16 2.46
CA ASP A 599 -12.35 -7.10 1.50
C ASP A 599 -11.37 -8.07 2.20
N GLY A 600 -10.12 -8.18 1.74
CA GLY A 600 -9.08 -9.00 2.39
C GLY A 600 -8.44 -8.40 3.64
N LEU A 601 -8.72 -7.13 3.96
CA LEU A 601 -8.07 -6.43 5.08
C LEU A 601 -8.54 -6.95 6.45
N GLN A 602 -7.59 -7.35 7.29
CA GLN A 602 -7.82 -7.99 8.58
C GLN A 602 -7.19 -7.25 9.76
N THR A 603 -6.62 -6.08 9.54
CA THR A 603 -6.00 -5.31 10.62
C THR A 603 -6.36 -3.83 10.49
N VAL A 604 -6.69 -3.22 11.61
CA VAL A 604 -6.72 -1.76 11.73
C VAL A 604 -5.67 -1.30 12.73
N ARG A 605 -5.08 -0.14 12.47
CA ARG A 605 -4.05 0.47 13.30
C ARG A 605 -4.54 1.76 13.93
N PHE A 606 -4.10 2.03 15.14
CA PHE A 606 -4.30 3.30 15.83
C PHE A 606 -2.93 3.90 16.14
N ASP A 607 -2.65 5.06 15.60
CA ASP A 607 -1.46 5.83 15.92
C ASP A 607 -1.70 6.72 17.14
N ASN A 608 -0.64 7.13 17.83
CA ASN A 608 -0.73 7.92 19.06
C ASN A 608 -1.65 7.26 20.12
N ALA A 609 -1.56 5.94 20.22
CA ALA A 609 -2.43 5.10 21.04
C ALA A 609 -1.80 4.72 22.39
N GLU A 610 -0.85 5.52 22.90
CA GLU A 610 -0.30 5.33 24.23
C GLU A 610 -1.41 5.50 25.27
N GLY A 611 -1.47 4.56 26.22
CA GLY A 611 -2.46 4.56 27.29
C GLY A 611 -3.89 4.17 26.88
N VAL A 612 -4.08 3.59 25.69
CA VAL A 612 -5.33 2.92 25.31
C VAL A 612 -5.07 1.48 24.87
N ARG A 613 -6.07 0.62 25.01
CA ARG A 613 -6.07 -0.76 24.54
C ARG A 613 -7.47 -1.18 24.13
N VAL A 614 -7.59 -2.30 23.45
CA VAL A 614 -8.88 -2.87 23.09
C VAL A 614 -9.67 -3.25 24.35
N ASP A 615 -10.94 -2.85 24.41
CA ASP A 615 -11.92 -3.41 25.33
C ASP A 615 -12.62 -4.59 24.64
N LEU A 616 -12.12 -5.80 24.92
CA LEU A 616 -12.62 -7.00 24.26
C LEU A 616 -14.08 -7.31 24.62
N ALA A 617 -14.52 -6.92 25.83
CA ALA A 617 -15.90 -7.17 26.27
C ALA A 617 -16.92 -6.29 25.54
N ALA A 618 -16.49 -5.11 25.09
CA ALA A 618 -17.34 -4.18 24.34
C ALA A 618 -17.10 -4.23 22.81
N SER A 619 -16.12 -5.04 22.38
CA SER A 619 -15.79 -5.24 20.97
C SER A 619 -16.45 -6.47 20.39
N ALA A 620 -16.65 -6.51 19.05
CA ALA A 620 -17.12 -7.66 18.31
C ALA A 620 -16.26 -7.89 17.06
N GLY A 621 -15.95 -9.15 16.75
CA GLY A 621 -15.10 -9.47 15.59
C GLY A 621 -13.63 -9.08 15.77
N VAL A 622 -13.16 -8.90 17.00
CA VAL A 622 -11.75 -8.63 17.34
C VAL A 622 -11.07 -9.91 17.79
N LEU A 623 -9.97 -10.28 17.14
CA LEU A 623 -9.11 -11.39 17.52
C LEU A 623 -8.18 -11.03 18.69
N GLY A 624 -7.58 -9.84 18.62
CA GLY A 624 -6.66 -9.35 19.62
C GLY A 624 -5.91 -8.09 19.21
N GLU A 625 -4.85 -7.77 19.93
CA GLU A 625 -4.05 -6.57 19.72
C GLU A 625 -2.55 -6.83 19.85
N THR A 626 -1.73 -6.09 19.10
CA THR A 626 -0.28 -6.02 19.26
C THR A 626 0.21 -4.58 19.14
N ARG A 627 1.44 -4.31 19.59
CA ARG A 627 2.07 -2.98 19.49
C ARG A 627 3.37 -3.04 18.73
N HIS A 628 3.56 -2.05 17.86
CA HIS A 628 4.81 -1.87 17.14
C HIS A 628 5.03 -0.37 16.87
N GLY A 629 6.24 0.14 17.09
CA GLY A 629 6.61 1.53 16.77
C GLY A 629 5.72 2.61 17.43
N GLY A 630 5.12 2.35 18.60
CA GLY A 630 4.19 3.27 19.28
C GLY A 630 2.72 3.13 18.83
N SER A 631 2.44 2.42 17.75
CA SER A 631 1.09 2.17 17.24
C SER A 631 0.48 0.90 17.82
N LEU A 632 -0.85 0.88 17.92
CA LEU A 632 -1.68 -0.26 18.33
C LEU A 632 -2.29 -0.90 17.07
N TYR A 633 -1.99 -2.17 16.82
CA TYR A 633 -2.56 -2.96 15.73
C TYR A 633 -3.63 -3.89 16.28
N VAL A 634 -4.83 -3.84 15.71
CA VAL A 634 -5.98 -4.64 16.15
C VAL A 634 -6.35 -5.62 15.03
N ALA A 635 -6.18 -6.91 15.32
CA ALA A 635 -6.51 -7.99 14.40
C ALA A 635 -8.03 -8.25 14.42
N LEU A 636 -8.63 -8.27 13.23
CA LEU A 636 -10.07 -8.46 13.02
C LEU A 636 -10.37 -9.83 12.41
N ASP A 637 -11.45 -10.43 12.83
CA ASP A 637 -11.95 -11.71 12.30
C ASP A 637 -12.52 -11.52 10.90
N SER A 638 -11.97 -12.22 9.91
CA SER A 638 -12.43 -12.17 8.52
C SER A 638 -13.82 -12.78 8.29
N LYS A 639 -14.34 -13.59 9.24
CA LYS A 639 -15.69 -14.18 9.17
C LYS A 639 -16.78 -13.22 9.66
N ILE A 640 -16.41 -12.08 10.21
CA ILE A 640 -17.35 -11.06 10.71
C ILE A 640 -17.34 -9.89 9.74
N ASP A 641 -18.44 -9.64 9.04
CA ASP A 641 -18.54 -8.60 8.02
C ASP A 641 -18.32 -7.19 8.61
N THR A 642 -18.96 -6.90 9.74
CA THR A 642 -18.82 -5.65 10.47
C THR A 642 -18.22 -5.90 11.84
N ALA A 643 -16.97 -5.51 12.03
CA ALA A 643 -16.31 -5.53 13.33
C ALA A 643 -16.65 -4.27 14.13
N ILE A 644 -16.80 -4.41 15.44
CA ILE A 644 -16.90 -3.31 16.40
C ILE A 644 -15.59 -3.28 17.19
N VAL A 645 -14.89 -2.17 17.12
CA VAL A 645 -13.65 -1.94 17.87
C VAL A 645 -13.92 -0.88 18.93
N GLU A 646 -13.90 -1.29 20.19
CA GLU A 646 -13.95 -0.40 21.34
C GLU A 646 -12.57 -0.32 21.99
N LEU A 647 -12.10 0.91 22.25
CA LEU A 647 -10.89 1.15 23.02
C LEU A 647 -11.25 1.64 24.43
N ARG A 648 -10.44 1.26 25.40
CA ARG A 648 -10.52 1.76 26.77
C ARG A 648 -9.19 2.35 27.20
N ARG A 649 -9.22 3.31 28.13
CA ARG A 649 -8.00 3.83 28.74
C ARG A 649 -7.33 2.74 29.59
N ASP A 650 -6.03 2.58 29.40
CA ASP A 650 -5.25 1.59 30.12
C ASP A 650 -4.94 2.09 31.53
N HIS A 651 -5.66 1.56 32.52
CA HIS A 651 -5.43 1.88 33.92
C HIS A 651 -4.66 0.79 34.68
N ALA A 652 -4.46 -0.38 34.08
CA ALA A 652 -3.67 -1.48 34.65
C ALA A 652 -3.39 -2.56 33.60
N THR A 653 -2.26 -3.23 33.71
CA THR A 653 -1.90 -4.44 32.95
C THR A 653 -2.68 -5.63 33.49
N ASN A 654 -3.90 -5.83 33.07
CA ASN A 654 -4.66 -6.99 33.53
C ASN A 654 -4.56 -8.11 32.50
N VAL A 655 -3.96 -9.22 32.94
CA VAL A 655 -4.15 -10.53 32.27
C VAL A 655 -5.65 -10.85 32.33
N PRO A 656 -6.27 -11.32 31.25
CA PRO A 656 -7.67 -11.71 31.28
C PRO A 656 -7.95 -12.70 32.43
N PRO A 657 -9.04 -12.49 33.19
CA PRO A 657 -9.37 -13.36 34.30
C PRO A 657 -9.80 -14.76 33.89
N THR A 658 -10.24 -14.91 32.64
CA THR A 658 -10.76 -16.16 32.04
C THR A 658 -10.29 -16.30 30.59
N LEU A 659 -10.34 -17.51 30.04
CA LEU A 659 -9.89 -17.77 28.68
C LEU A 659 -10.79 -17.14 27.60
N ASP A 660 -12.05 -16.87 27.91
CA ASP A 660 -12.97 -16.15 27.03
C ASP A 660 -12.60 -14.68 26.83
N MET A 661 -11.69 -14.16 27.66
CA MET A 661 -11.08 -12.84 27.52
C MET A 661 -9.66 -12.89 26.89
N ALA A 662 -9.20 -14.07 26.44
CA ALA A 662 -7.88 -14.18 25.82
C ALA A 662 -7.81 -13.41 24.49
N MET A 663 -6.68 -12.76 24.26
CA MET A 663 -6.40 -11.95 23.07
C MET A 663 -5.24 -12.55 22.28
N LEU A 664 -5.43 -12.64 20.98
CA LEU A 664 -4.32 -12.90 20.07
C LEU A 664 -3.31 -11.75 20.17
N GLU A 665 -2.06 -12.07 20.42
CA GLU A 665 -0.96 -11.11 20.32
C GLU A 665 -0.33 -11.19 18.94
N GLN A 666 0.01 -12.43 18.51
CA GLN A 666 0.52 -12.66 17.18
C GLN A 666 0.39 -14.13 16.75
N ALA A 667 0.25 -14.36 15.45
CA ALA A 667 0.33 -15.69 14.85
C ALA A 667 1.03 -15.65 13.48
N ARG A 668 1.76 -16.72 13.14
CA ARG A 668 2.32 -16.91 11.80
C ARG A 668 1.22 -17.24 10.77
N TRP A 669 0.21 -17.99 11.19
CA TRP A 669 -0.93 -18.35 10.36
C TRP A 669 -2.09 -17.39 10.55
N ARG A 670 -2.93 -17.25 9.54
CA ARG A 670 -4.19 -16.50 9.63
C ARG A 670 -5.16 -17.17 10.59
N ILE A 671 -5.93 -16.37 11.29
CA ILE A 671 -6.98 -16.82 12.20
C ILE A 671 -8.32 -16.26 11.76
N SER A 672 -9.38 -17.07 11.80
CA SER A 672 -10.75 -16.66 11.53
C SER A 672 -11.76 -17.49 12.32
N GLY A 673 -13.00 -16.99 12.44
CA GLY A 673 -14.10 -17.69 13.09
C GLY A 673 -13.82 -17.97 14.57
N LEU A 674 -13.25 -16.98 15.30
CA LEU A 674 -12.88 -17.14 16.69
C LEU A 674 -14.10 -17.16 17.61
N GLU A 675 -14.30 -18.28 18.29
CA GLU A 675 -15.29 -18.46 19.35
C GLU A 675 -14.61 -18.54 20.71
N ARG A 676 -15.12 -17.78 21.71
CA ARG A 676 -14.68 -17.78 23.10
C ARG A 676 -15.82 -18.22 23.98
N LYS A 677 -15.68 -19.30 24.76
CA LYS A 677 -16.72 -19.83 25.69
C LYS A 677 -16.10 -20.33 26.99
N GLY A 678 -16.14 -19.50 28.02
CA GLY A 678 -15.61 -19.87 29.34
C GLY A 678 -14.13 -20.25 29.26
N CYS A 679 -13.81 -21.52 29.44
CA CYS A 679 -12.45 -22.06 29.41
C CYS A 679 -12.09 -22.71 28.06
N ARG A 680 -12.67 -22.22 26.95
CA ARG A 680 -12.42 -22.73 25.57
C ARG A 680 -12.30 -21.62 24.57
N LEU A 681 -11.29 -21.74 23.70
CA LEU A 681 -11.17 -21.02 22.44
C LEU A 681 -11.26 -22.01 21.30
N SER A 682 -11.98 -21.64 20.23
CA SER A 682 -12.04 -22.43 19.01
C SER A 682 -11.95 -21.49 17.82
N PHE A 683 -11.12 -21.80 16.83
CA PHE A 683 -10.93 -20.97 15.64
C PHE A 683 -10.48 -21.81 14.44
N LEU A 684 -10.65 -21.28 13.27
CA LEU A 684 -10.04 -21.78 12.04
C LEU A 684 -8.71 -21.07 11.82
N THR A 685 -7.75 -21.82 11.29
CA THR A 685 -6.44 -21.27 10.92
C THR A 685 -5.96 -21.89 9.61
N GLU A 686 -5.24 -21.07 8.82
CA GLU A 686 -4.59 -21.49 7.58
C GLU A 686 -3.25 -20.76 7.45
N GLY A 687 -2.26 -21.39 6.80
CA GLY A 687 -0.97 -20.77 6.58
C GLY A 687 0.10 -21.77 6.15
N PHE A 688 1.33 -21.28 6.07
CA PHE A 688 2.48 -22.00 5.54
C PHE A 688 3.53 -22.27 6.61
N GLY A 689 4.16 -23.46 6.54
CA GLY A 689 5.20 -23.86 7.47
C GLY A 689 4.68 -24.15 8.87
N VAL A 690 5.51 -23.91 9.88
CA VAL A 690 5.17 -24.13 11.30
C VAL A 690 4.25 -23.04 11.79
N GLY A 691 3.08 -23.40 12.32
CA GLY A 691 2.18 -22.47 13.01
C GLY A 691 2.79 -22.06 14.36
N ASP A 692 2.92 -20.77 14.55
CA ASP A 692 3.49 -20.17 15.77
C ASP A 692 2.50 -19.13 16.29
N PHE A 693 2.02 -19.35 17.53
CA PHE A 693 0.91 -18.59 18.11
C PHE A 693 1.28 -18.06 19.49
N VAL A 694 1.02 -16.78 19.71
CA VAL A 694 1.18 -16.13 20.99
C VAL A 694 -0.15 -15.48 21.38
N TRP A 695 -0.69 -15.87 22.53
CA TRP A 695 -1.93 -15.35 23.09
C TRP A 695 -1.68 -14.75 24.47
N ARG A 696 -2.30 -13.65 24.77
CA ARG A 696 -2.44 -13.16 26.14
C ARG A 696 -3.58 -13.92 26.79
N ALA A 697 -3.26 -14.78 27.77
CA ALA A 697 -4.19 -15.67 28.43
C ALA A 697 -3.84 -15.84 29.92
N PRO A 698 -4.79 -16.23 30.80
CA PRO A 698 -4.50 -16.52 32.19
C PRO A 698 -3.37 -17.54 32.33
N SER A 699 -2.61 -17.45 33.42
CA SER A 699 -1.61 -18.47 33.73
C SER A 699 -2.27 -19.82 34.05
N GLY A 700 -1.76 -20.90 33.47
CA GLY A 700 -2.33 -22.23 33.61
C GLY A 700 -1.85 -23.21 32.54
N HIS A 701 -2.41 -24.43 32.61
CA HIS A 701 -2.17 -25.47 31.60
C HIS A 701 -3.32 -25.52 30.61
N TYR A 702 -2.99 -25.66 29.35
CA TYR A 702 -3.98 -25.68 28.28
C TYR A 702 -3.76 -26.89 27.37
N ARG A 703 -4.87 -27.57 27.02
CA ARG A 703 -4.88 -28.62 25.98
C ARG A 703 -5.23 -28.01 24.65
N ILE A 704 -4.45 -28.32 23.63
CA ILE A 704 -4.57 -27.83 22.26
C ILE A 704 -4.79 -29.02 21.37
N ASN A 705 -5.89 -29.01 20.63
CA ASN A 705 -6.27 -30.00 19.62
C ASN A 705 -6.37 -29.34 18.26
N ALA A 706 -5.98 -30.06 17.22
CA ALA A 706 -6.11 -29.62 15.82
C ALA A 706 -6.86 -30.68 15.03
N SER A 707 -7.85 -30.26 14.22
CA SER A 707 -8.64 -31.17 13.39
C SER A 707 -9.02 -30.55 12.04
N ARG A 708 -9.25 -31.39 11.04
CA ARG A 708 -9.79 -31.03 9.73
C ARG A 708 -10.88 -32.05 9.36
N ASP A 709 -12.09 -31.60 9.01
CA ASP A 709 -13.23 -32.44 8.68
C ASP A 709 -13.51 -33.53 9.74
N GLY A 710 -13.32 -33.19 11.02
CA GLY A 710 -13.50 -34.09 12.16
C GLY A 710 -12.38 -35.12 12.35
N LYS A 711 -11.32 -35.09 11.53
CA LYS A 711 -10.13 -35.94 11.72
C LYS A 711 -9.08 -35.18 12.50
N GLU A 712 -8.50 -35.82 13.50
CA GLU A 712 -7.38 -35.28 14.27
C GLU A 712 -6.13 -35.15 13.39
N LEU A 713 -5.50 -33.97 13.43
CA LEU A 713 -4.27 -33.66 12.69
C LEU A 713 -3.03 -33.77 13.56
N LEU A 714 -3.18 -33.62 14.87
CA LEU A 714 -2.08 -33.61 15.81
C LEU A 714 -2.56 -34.23 17.13
N ALA A 715 -1.72 -35.07 17.76
CA ALA A 715 -1.97 -35.52 19.12
C ALA A 715 -2.13 -34.33 20.08
N THR A 716 -3.01 -34.46 21.06
CA THR A 716 -3.28 -33.39 22.04
C THR A 716 -1.97 -32.86 22.63
N GLN A 717 -1.71 -31.58 22.42
CA GLN A 717 -0.55 -30.88 22.98
C GLN A 717 -0.97 -30.17 24.27
N VAL A 718 -0.11 -30.23 25.27
CA VAL A 718 -0.23 -29.43 26.52
C VAL A 718 0.74 -28.26 26.43
N ALA A 719 0.21 -27.05 26.58
CA ALA A 719 0.99 -25.82 26.65
C ALA A 719 0.74 -25.10 27.97
N ASN A 720 1.73 -24.36 28.44
CA ASN A 720 1.67 -23.63 29.71
C ASN A 720 1.63 -22.13 29.41
N SER A 721 0.66 -21.43 29.99
CA SER A 721 0.73 -19.97 30.06
C SER A 721 1.53 -19.56 31.29
N ALA A 722 2.57 -18.80 31.07
CA ALA A 722 3.38 -18.18 32.11
C ALA A 722 3.32 -16.65 31.99
N ASN A 723 3.21 -15.93 33.08
CA ASN A 723 3.15 -14.46 33.07
C ASN A 723 2.05 -13.85 32.17
N GLY A 724 0.98 -14.61 31.91
CA GLY A 724 -0.10 -14.14 31.05
C GLY A 724 0.11 -14.37 29.55
N GLU A 725 1.14 -15.09 29.16
CA GLU A 725 1.43 -15.44 27.77
C GLU A 725 1.30 -16.96 27.56
N LEU A 726 0.48 -17.35 26.58
CA LEU A 726 0.34 -18.72 26.09
C LEU A 726 1.00 -18.80 24.71
N HIS A 727 2.16 -19.46 24.64
CA HIS A 727 2.90 -19.68 23.40
C HIS A 727 2.91 -21.17 23.05
N PHE A 728 2.57 -21.48 21.79
CA PHE A 728 2.60 -22.85 21.27
C PHE A 728 2.88 -22.89 19.77
N ARG A 729 3.36 -24.04 19.30
CA ARG A 729 3.68 -24.30 17.88
C ARG A 729 2.95 -25.54 17.38
N LEU A 730 2.51 -25.49 16.13
CA LEU A 730 1.81 -26.57 15.45
C LEU A 730 2.57 -26.93 14.18
N THR A 731 2.76 -28.25 13.93
CA THR A 731 3.66 -28.77 12.89
C THR A 731 2.93 -29.67 11.86
N PHE A 732 1.68 -29.37 11.57
CA PHE A 732 0.93 -30.03 10.49
C PHE A 732 0.76 -29.11 9.28
N ASP A 733 0.38 -29.66 8.14
CA ASP A 733 0.06 -28.89 6.96
C ASP A 733 -1.25 -28.11 7.15
N ALA A 734 -1.17 -26.80 7.12
CA ALA A 734 -2.29 -25.86 7.29
C ALA A 734 -2.54 -24.99 6.04
N ILE A 735 -2.07 -25.38 4.86
CA ILE A 735 -2.39 -24.69 3.60
C ILE A 735 -3.91 -24.71 3.37
N GLU A 736 -4.57 -25.81 3.73
CA GLU A 736 -6.02 -25.86 3.86
C GLU A 736 -6.44 -25.57 5.31
N PRO A 737 -7.60 -24.90 5.52
CA PRO A 737 -8.08 -24.53 6.84
C PRO A 737 -8.16 -25.70 7.82
N ALA A 738 -7.69 -25.51 9.04
CA ALA A 738 -7.80 -26.45 10.15
C ALA A 738 -8.44 -25.77 11.36
N ARG A 739 -9.22 -26.55 12.13
CA ARG A 739 -9.83 -26.10 13.36
C ARG A 739 -8.88 -26.36 14.54
N ILE A 740 -8.69 -25.34 15.36
CA ILE A 740 -7.93 -25.40 16.62
C ILE A 740 -8.91 -25.22 17.78
N ASP A 741 -8.82 -26.13 18.75
CA ASP A 741 -9.56 -26.06 20.00
C ASP A 741 -8.57 -26.00 21.16
N ILE A 742 -8.64 -24.94 21.96
CA ILE A 742 -7.83 -24.72 23.16
C ILE A 742 -8.75 -24.78 24.38
N ALA A 743 -8.43 -25.60 25.36
CA ALA A 743 -9.19 -25.71 26.60
C ALA A 743 -8.27 -25.73 27.83
N CYS A 744 -8.74 -25.13 28.96
CA CYS A 744 -8.02 -25.26 30.24
C CYS A 744 -7.89 -26.74 30.61
N ASP A 745 -6.71 -27.11 31.09
CA ASP A 745 -6.48 -28.42 31.69
C ASP A 745 -6.85 -28.35 33.17
N THR A 746 -8.06 -28.78 33.49
CA THR A 746 -8.61 -28.71 34.88
C THR A 746 -8.02 -29.73 35.81
N GLY A 747 -7.07 -30.55 35.34
CA GLY A 747 -6.34 -31.48 36.21
C GLY A 747 -7.21 -32.59 36.82
N GLU A 748 -8.40 -32.85 36.33
CA GLU A 748 -9.17 -34.04 36.71
C GLU A 748 -8.46 -35.27 36.14
N GLN A 749 -7.73 -35.95 37.03
CA GLN A 749 -7.25 -37.29 36.76
C GLN A 749 -8.46 -38.22 36.59
N SER A 750 -8.57 -38.81 35.44
CA SER A 750 -9.42 -39.95 35.18
C SER A 750 -8.86 -41.23 35.84
#